data_d0436c3f09b76dd8de48440ed8c972f3
#
_entry.id   d0436c3f09b76dd8de48440ed8c972f3
#
_cell.length_a   1.000
_cell.length_b   1.000
_cell.length_c   1.000
_cell.angle_alpha   90.00
_cell.angle_beta   90.00
_cell.angle_gamma   90.00
#
_symmetry.space_group_name_H-M   'P 1'
#
loop_
_entity.id
_entity.type
_entity.pdbx_description
1 polymer ?
#
loop_
_entity_poly.entity_id
_entity_poly.type
_entity_poly.pdbx_seq_one_letter_code
_entity_poly.pdbx_strand_id
1 'polypeptide(L)'
;MPTFTEPPSRQLYALLVGINAYAHVRPLTGPLNDVGKMADYLGTLPDFRFNLLTLTDTQATKAAIAAAFRDHLGRATASDTVLFYFSGHGAQEEADRTLWAGEDDGLLECLVCHDGEAENPWDYLLADKELRYLIRKLSETGAHVVTMFDCCHAGDNTRQFDLLSAAFEGTVDERRLSQKGPRRPYEGFLFASELAEEHLRVGGIETLLPEGTHIQLAACESDESALERLGEGIFTKNLLTVLAASHGDVTYRSLHNRVRQYMRFGFQQRPRIRAAGPGSETLLDAGFLNRPKTDGSLYAEVIYNPSEGCLLDVGTIHGVGQTTGSIHLLDEAGQPAYPATPLLIGPDYTVLEVAPDIRALLKSGQMFRARVTGLLTQPVRIHFRHHNGLLVDQPELLNTLTERADSFFVPEDDESRADYTLHVRHGLYFVTRPNDEHRPLLQPVAADDPQAFERLADSLRALSRWQYLRDLRNPEADQPLIDVEVRRESEAPVRLASAHPSPLPVALTERNGVFETTIAIQLTNFQDQPLYCTVLYLSRAFGSFTGFLPTNHRLEPGVPTTLGLARSRLNPADRKPLIRFSLEDVIREYNWPDVTEYFKLLITTDPLSETTLAFLQQDELPSPPTLAKRLRRPGDDNRGAAMTEELDPLPAWSTQTLTLRIVNPLYNKVNPEEISQMLEPVAALDETARMNDTMADFALGLYFEADTGNLLNPSLKLRDELTLLGPADGQRGLWSDLKLAIANQVAHRIRNRQYEQNLIRYPGRLRMVAEGDSWFQYPFLVRDIIDYLSGVYSVYCIAAAGDKLSNYLKKPQFLEAIAQVQPAFFLLSGGGNDVFGDPFVQFLRDVADDTQPAPRRYLTDVMETTLDQLATHFREIFRLVELGYPDVRVLVHGYDYVIPIDTTKQPKKTSWLGKHLIAKGISNQNERETLIRYVVDAFNERLRAVAGEFSHVTYLDLRGTVRRTERLEDYWFDEIHPNDKGFLSVSARFSDEIRRQTKVNERMSE
;
A
#
# COMPACT_ATOMS: atom_id res chain seq x y z
N MET A 1 7.04 -49.92 2.43
CA MET A 1 5.80 -49.23 2.75
C MET A 1 6.16 -48.04 3.61
N PRO A 2 5.90 -46.81 3.22
CA PRO A 2 6.06 -45.65 4.09
C PRO A 2 4.99 -45.73 5.17
N THR A 3 5.40 -45.69 6.42
CA THR A 3 4.54 -45.55 7.59
C THR A 3 3.90 -44.19 7.53
N PHE A 4 2.58 -44.13 7.34
CA PHE A 4 1.78 -42.96 7.58
C PHE A 4 1.86 -42.64 9.08
N THR A 5 2.68 -41.67 9.47
CA THR A 5 2.57 -41.01 10.76
C THR A 5 1.30 -40.19 10.73
N GLU A 6 0.33 -40.53 11.58
CA GLU A 6 -0.82 -39.64 11.82
C GLU A 6 -0.34 -38.24 12.17
N PRO A 7 -0.94 -37.18 11.61
CA PRO A 7 -0.60 -35.83 12.01
C PRO A 7 -0.83 -35.68 13.51
N PRO A 8 0.04 -34.94 14.25
CA PRO A 8 -0.13 -34.77 15.69
C PRO A 8 -1.49 -34.11 15.92
N SER A 9 -2.35 -34.80 16.67
CA SER A 9 -3.69 -34.30 17.02
C SER A 9 -3.53 -33.02 17.83
N ARG A 10 -3.99 -31.90 17.30
CA ARG A 10 -3.97 -30.57 17.95
C ARG A 10 -4.75 -30.67 19.26
N GLN A 11 -4.29 -30.03 20.33
CA GLN A 11 -5.03 -29.98 21.58
C GLN A 11 -5.93 -28.75 21.62
N LEU A 12 -7.15 -28.94 22.11
CA LEU A 12 -8.08 -27.85 22.44
C LEU A 12 -8.29 -27.86 23.95
N TYR A 13 -7.84 -26.80 24.61
CA TYR A 13 -8.16 -26.51 26.01
C TYR A 13 -9.39 -25.60 26.06
N ALA A 14 -10.51 -26.12 26.54
CA ALA A 14 -11.77 -25.40 26.63
C ALA A 14 -12.24 -25.24 28.07
N LEU A 15 -12.60 -24.02 28.45
CA LEU A 15 -13.30 -23.68 29.70
C LEU A 15 -14.71 -23.18 29.33
N LEU A 16 -15.73 -23.92 29.68
CA LEU A 16 -17.11 -23.56 29.47
C LEU A 16 -17.75 -23.20 30.81
N VAL A 17 -18.34 -22.01 30.89
CA VAL A 17 -18.97 -21.49 32.11
C VAL A 17 -20.43 -21.18 31.83
N GLY A 18 -21.36 -21.73 32.66
CA GLY A 18 -22.80 -21.51 32.56
C GLY A 18 -23.46 -21.36 33.92
N ILE A 19 -24.21 -20.27 34.10
CA ILE A 19 -24.82 -19.97 35.38
C ILE A 19 -26.33 -19.69 35.21
N ASN A 20 -27.16 -20.62 35.68
CA ASN A 20 -28.62 -20.45 35.81
C ASN A 20 -28.97 -19.95 37.20
N ALA A 21 -28.40 -20.59 38.23
CA ALA A 21 -28.77 -20.35 39.62
C ALA A 21 -27.83 -19.32 40.26
N TYR A 22 -28.35 -18.17 40.57
CA TYR A 22 -27.73 -17.13 41.36
C TYR A 22 -28.37 -17.01 42.73
N ALA A 23 -27.62 -16.62 43.75
CA ALA A 23 -28.14 -16.47 45.10
C ALA A 23 -28.79 -15.10 45.36
N HIS A 24 -28.24 -14.02 44.77
CA HIS A 24 -28.68 -12.66 45.03
C HIS A 24 -29.18 -11.92 43.79
N VAL A 25 -28.98 -12.49 42.61
CA VAL A 25 -29.49 -11.95 41.32
C VAL A 25 -30.52 -12.88 40.71
N ARG A 26 -31.35 -12.38 39.77
CA ARG A 26 -32.41 -13.19 39.19
C ARG A 26 -31.83 -14.41 38.45
N PRO A 27 -32.48 -15.60 38.57
CA PRO A 27 -32.02 -16.78 37.84
C PRO A 27 -32.28 -16.65 36.33
N LEU A 28 -31.54 -17.42 35.54
CA LEU A 28 -31.72 -17.68 34.11
C LEU A 28 -32.17 -19.12 33.86
N THR A 29 -32.52 -19.44 32.63
CA THR A 29 -32.98 -20.80 32.26
C THR A 29 -32.12 -21.43 31.15
N GLY A 30 -31.41 -20.62 30.34
CA GLY A 30 -30.68 -21.03 29.14
C GLY A 30 -29.22 -21.46 29.36
N PRO A 31 -28.41 -20.79 30.18
CA PRO A 31 -26.95 -20.94 30.23
C PRO A 31 -26.44 -22.39 30.36
N LEU A 32 -27.05 -23.21 31.21
CA LEU A 32 -26.62 -24.62 31.36
C LEU A 32 -26.88 -25.43 30.10
N ASN A 33 -27.96 -25.16 29.40
CA ASN A 33 -28.29 -25.81 28.12
C ASN A 33 -27.31 -25.36 27.03
N ASP A 34 -26.95 -24.07 26.98
CA ASP A 34 -25.99 -23.55 26.04
C ASP A 34 -24.62 -24.19 26.22
N VAL A 35 -24.11 -24.28 27.44
CA VAL A 35 -22.87 -24.97 27.81
C VAL A 35 -22.91 -26.44 27.41
N GLY A 36 -24.01 -27.14 27.67
CA GLY A 36 -24.18 -28.53 27.27
C GLY A 36 -24.06 -28.74 25.77
N LYS A 37 -24.79 -27.93 24.99
CA LYS A 37 -24.77 -27.99 23.53
C LYS A 37 -23.42 -27.57 22.93
N MET A 38 -22.75 -26.62 23.53
CA MET A 38 -21.40 -26.22 23.11
C MET A 38 -20.42 -27.38 23.37
N ALA A 39 -20.47 -28.01 24.53
CA ALA A 39 -19.64 -29.18 24.85
C ALA A 39 -19.90 -30.35 23.88
N ASP A 40 -21.18 -30.67 23.60
CA ASP A 40 -21.56 -31.70 22.63
C ASP A 40 -20.99 -31.36 21.22
N TYR A 41 -21.16 -30.13 20.75
CA TYR A 41 -20.65 -29.71 19.46
C TYR A 41 -19.13 -29.85 19.41
N LEU A 42 -18.40 -29.35 20.39
CA LEU A 42 -16.92 -29.44 20.41
C LEU A 42 -16.49 -30.92 20.37
N GLY A 43 -17.21 -31.82 21.04
CA GLY A 43 -16.94 -33.27 21.00
C GLY A 43 -17.13 -33.91 19.62
N THR A 44 -17.81 -33.27 18.68
CA THR A 44 -17.98 -33.76 17.30
C THR A 44 -16.79 -33.42 16.38
N LEU A 45 -15.86 -32.55 16.79
CA LEU A 45 -14.74 -32.09 15.93
C LEU A 45 -13.60 -33.11 15.91
N PRO A 46 -13.32 -33.78 14.77
CA PRO A 46 -12.39 -34.92 14.72
C PRO A 46 -10.91 -34.54 14.84
N ASP A 47 -10.59 -33.26 14.65
CA ASP A 47 -9.20 -32.77 14.48
C ASP A 47 -8.52 -32.45 15.81
N PHE A 48 -9.26 -32.53 16.93
CA PHE A 48 -8.77 -32.10 18.25
C PHE A 48 -8.73 -33.21 19.27
N ARG A 49 -7.71 -33.15 20.12
CA ARG A 49 -7.70 -33.84 21.41
C ARG A 49 -8.22 -32.87 22.48
N PHE A 50 -9.35 -33.24 23.11
CA PHE A 50 -10.08 -32.33 24.01
C PHE A 50 -9.58 -32.39 25.44
N ASN A 51 -9.35 -31.19 26.01
CA ASN A 51 -9.16 -30.96 27.44
C ASN A 51 -10.28 -29.97 27.86
N LEU A 52 -11.45 -30.54 28.21
CA LEU A 52 -12.63 -29.76 28.55
C LEU A 52 -12.78 -29.63 30.08
N LEU A 53 -12.96 -28.40 30.54
CA LEU A 53 -13.39 -28.08 31.92
C LEU A 53 -14.71 -27.30 31.87
N THR A 54 -15.71 -27.77 32.58
CA THR A 54 -17.01 -27.10 32.69
C THR A 54 -17.22 -26.64 34.13
N LEU A 55 -17.58 -25.38 34.32
CA LEU A 55 -17.97 -24.79 35.60
C LEU A 55 -19.44 -24.34 35.52
N THR A 56 -20.30 -24.91 36.35
CA THR A 56 -21.73 -24.58 36.33
C THR A 56 -22.21 -24.13 37.70
N ASP A 57 -23.13 -23.17 37.71
CA ASP A 57 -23.81 -22.65 38.92
C ASP A 57 -22.81 -22.41 40.07
N THR A 58 -22.97 -23.12 41.21
CA THR A 58 -22.11 -22.94 42.40
C THR A 58 -20.62 -23.20 42.17
N GLN A 59 -20.23 -23.85 41.09
CA GLN A 59 -18.81 -24.05 40.71
C GLN A 59 -18.22 -22.84 40.00
N ALA A 60 -19.07 -22.01 39.42
CA ALA A 60 -18.65 -20.88 38.56
C ALA A 60 -18.38 -19.60 39.36
N THR A 61 -17.66 -19.69 40.48
CA THR A 61 -17.23 -18.53 41.25
C THR A 61 -16.09 -17.77 40.51
N LYS A 62 -15.93 -16.48 40.79
CA LYS A 62 -14.84 -15.65 40.22
C LYS A 62 -13.46 -16.28 40.45
N ALA A 63 -13.22 -16.75 41.69
CA ALA A 63 -11.96 -17.42 42.07
C ALA A 63 -11.73 -18.73 41.26
N ALA A 64 -12.79 -19.54 41.07
CA ALA A 64 -12.70 -20.77 40.31
C ALA A 64 -12.42 -20.53 38.82
N ILE A 65 -13.08 -19.51 38.23
CA ILE A 65 -12.83 -19.11 36.84
C ILE A 65 -11.37 -18.61 36.68
N ALA A 66 -10.89 -17.72 37.55
CA ALA A 66 -9.51 -17.25 37.51
C ALA A 66 -8.49 -18.38 37.72
N ALA A 67 -8.75 -19.35 38.59
CA ALA A 67 -7.93 -20.53 38.76
C ALA A 67 -7.92 -21.41 37.49
N ALA A 68 -9.08 -21.59 36.84
CA ALA A 68 -9.19 -22.34 35.60
C ALA A 68 -8.42 -21.71 34.44
N PHE A 69 -8.41 -20.39 34.34
CA PHE A 69 -7.53 -19.70 33.37
C PHE A 69 -6.06 -20.05 33.58
N ARG A 70 -5.58 -20.06 34.81
CA ARG A 70 -4.18 -20.35 35.16
C ARG A 70 -3.85 -21.85 35.06
N ASP A 71 -4.65 -22.70 35.71
CA ASP A 71 -4.31 -24.09 36.01
C ASP A 71 -4.81 -25.07 34.92
N HIS A 72 -5.80 -24.66 34.09
CA HIS A 72 -6.34 -25.46 32.99
C HIS A 72 -5.99 -24.87 31.64
N LEU A 73 -6.45 -23.66 31.30
CA LEU A 73 -6.17 -23.02 30.01
C LEU A 73 -4.70 -22.65 29.83
N GLY A 74 -4.03 -22.22 30.91
CA GLY A 74 -2.59 -21.87 30.90
C GLY A 74 -1.64 -23.05 30.63
N ARG A 75 -2.15 -24.27 30.49
CA ARG A 75 -1.36 -25.46 30.09
C ARG A 75 -1.15 -25.54 28.57
N ALA A 76 -1.86 -24.75 27.80
CA ALA A 76 -1.77 -24.71 26.35
C ALA A 76 -0.39 -24.16 25.89
N THR A 77 0.08 -24.63 24.76
CA THR A 77 1.32 -24.22 24.09
C THR A 77 1.04 -23.57 22.74
N ALA A 78 2.05 -23.05 22.06
CA ALA A 78 1.91 -22.39 20.76
C ALA A 78 1.29 -23.28 19.65
N SER A 79 1.26 -24.59 19.80
CA SER A 79 0.61 -25.50 18.84
C SER A 79 -0.87 -25.75 19.16
N ASP A 80 -1.36 -25.27 20.30
CA ASP A 80 -2.67 -25.60 20.83
C ASP A 80 -3.68 -24.47 20.59
N THR A 81 -4.98 -24.78 20.75
CA THR A 81 -6.06 -23.80 20.75
C THR A 81 -6.67 -23.70 22.14
N VAL A 82 -7.01 -22.50 22.55
CA VAL A 82 -7.70 -22.19 23.81
C VAL A 82 -9.07 -21.60 23.52
N LEU A 83 -10.13 -22.12 24.19
CA LEU A 83 -11.48 -21.58 24.14
C LEU A 83 -11.96 -21.24 25.53
N PHE A 84 -12.34 -19.98 25.76
CA PHE A 84 -13.14 -19.57 26.90
C PHE A 84 -14.57 -19.23 26.43
N TYR A 85 -15.57 -19.92 26.93
CA TYR A 85 -16.98 -19.68 26.64
C TYR A 85 -17.72 -19.37 27.92
N PHE A 86 -18.50 -18.27 27.93
CA PHE A 86 -19.32 -17.86 29.08
C PHE A 86 -20.78 -17.64 28.64
N SER A 87 -21.70 -18.21 29.35
CA SER A 87 -23.15 -17.98 29.22
C SER A 87 -23.77 -17.67 30.59
N GLY A 88 -24.37 -16.47 30.73
CA GLY A 88 -24.86 -15.99 31.99
C GLY A 88 -25.26 -14.51 32.00
N HIS A 89 -25.38 -13.91 33.17
CA HIS A 89 -25.61 -12.47 33.30
C HIS A 89 -24.31 -11.65 33.03
N GLY A 90 -24.49 -10.50 32.37
CA GLY A 90 -23.53 -9.39 32.37
C GLY A 90 -23.98 -8.26 33.28
N ALA A 91 -23.04 -7.42 33.72
CA ALA A 91 -23.27 -6.28 34.60
C ALA A 91 -22.28 -5.15 34.28
N GLN A 92 -22.49 -4.01 34.91
CA GLN A 92 -21.55 -2.88 34.88
C GLN A 92 -21.19 -2.45 36.31
N GLU A 93 -19.98 -1.97 36.53
CA GLU A 93 -19.57 -1.33 37.80
C GLU A 93 -18.97 0.06 37.51
N GLU A 94 -18.97 0.96 38.51
CA GLU A 94 -18.38 2.29 38.37
C GLU A 94 -16.86 2.22 38.21
N ALA A 95 -16.31 2.88 37.21
CA ALA A 95 -14.87 2.97 36.95
C ALA A 95 -14.20 4.11 37.72
N ASP A 96 -12.99 3.89 38.20
CA ASP A 96 -12.12 4.99 38.61
C ASP A 96 -11.59 5.71 37.37
N ARG A 97 -12.17 6.85 37.04
CA ARG A 97 -11.81 7.65 35.85
C ARG A 97 -10.37 8.18 35.86
N THR A 98 -9.70 8.19 37.04
CA THR A 98 -8.31 8.58 37.14
C THR A 98 -7.34 7.45 36.82
N LEU A 99 -7.80 6.20 36.97
CA LEU A 99 -7.05 4.98 36.68
C LEU A 99 -7.40 4.45 35.29
N TRP A 100 -8.70 4.51 34.92
CA TRP A 100 -9.26 4.02 33.66
C TRP A 100 -9.71 5.18 32.77
N ALA A 101 -8.77 6.06 32.42
CA ALA A 101 -9.05 7.28 31.65
C ALA A 101 -9.62 7.03 30.23
N GLY A 102 -9.55 5.80 29.75
CA GLY A 102 -10.13 5.38 28.45
C GLY A 102 -11.61 5.00 28.50
N GLU A 103 -12.22 4.89 29.72
CA GLU A 103 -13.63 4.55 29.86
C GLU A 103 -14.47 5.84 29.82
N ASP A 104 -14.93 6.21 28.63
CA ASP A 104 -15.63 7.49 28.39
C ASP A 104 -16.96 7.60 29.17
N ASP A 105 -17.68 6.50 29.34
CA ASP A 105 -18.92 6.42 30.14
C ASP A 105 -18.67 6.29 31.64
N GLY A 106 -17.43 5.98 32.04
CA GLY A 106 -17.03 5.77 33.45
C GLY A 106 -17.52 4.47 34.05
N LEU A 107 -17.67 3.43 33.23
CA LEU A 107 -18.14 2.12 33.62
C LEU A 107 -17.12 1.05 33.19
N LEU A 108 -17.02 -0.03 33.96
CA LEU A 108 -16.36 -1.27 33.60
C LEU A 108 -17.42 -2.34 33.31
N GLU A 109 -17.24 -3.09 32.22
CA GLU A 109 -18.09 -4.22 31.87
C GLU A 109 -17.68 -5.47 32.67
N CYS A 110 -18.65 -6.24 33.17
CA CYS A 110 -18.39 -7.37 34.05
C CYS A 110 -19.19 -8.61 33.65
N LEU A 111 -18.55 -9.78 33.74
CA LEU A 111 -19.27 -11.06 33.81
C LEU A 111 -19.73 -11.28 35.26
N VAL A 112 -21.00 -11.69 35.43
CA VAL A 112 -21.56 -12.04 36.75
C VAL A 112 -21.24 -13.50 37.02
N CYS A 113 -20.27 -13.75 37.90
CA CYS A 113 -19.98 -15.09 38.41
C CYS A 113 -20.99 -15.51 39.50
N HIS A 114 -20.93 -16.77 39.94
CA HIS A 114 -21.81 -17.21 41.03
C HIS A 114 -21.53 -16.40 42.31
N ASP A 115 -22.62 -15.88 42.92
CA ASP A 115 -22.61 -14.86 43.97
C ASP A 115 -22.92 -15.40 45.41
N GLY A 116 -22.98 -16.72 45.57
CA GLY A 116 -23.57 -17.36 46.74
C GLY A 116 -23.03 -16.99 48.11
N GLU A 117 -21.71 -16.74 48.28
CA GLU A 117 -21.04 -16.38 49.54
C GLU A 117 -20.32 -15.02 49.48
N ALA A 118 -20.65 -14.22 48.47
CA ALA A 118 -19.94 -12.94 48.23
C ALA A 118 -20.45 -11.86 49.20
N GLU A 119 -19.53 -11.17 49.86
CA GLU A 119 -19.82 -10.04 50.72
C GLU A 119 -19.96 -8.72 49.98
N ASN A 120 -19.19 -8.59 48.88
CA ASN A 120 -19.15 -7.39 48.02
C ASN A 120 -19.38 -7.72 46.56
N PRO A 121 -19.95 -6.83 45.75
CA PRO A 121 -20.17 -7.08 44.30
C PRO A 121 -18.91 -7.47 43.55
N TRP A 122 -17.74 -6.89 43.83
CA TRP A 122 -16.48 -7.24 43.18
C TRP A 122 -15.96 -8.64 43.47
N ASP A 123 -16.50 -9.33 44.43
CA ASP A 123 -16.15 -10.74 44.73
C ASP A 123 -16.75 -11.69 43.74
N TYR A 124 -17.88 -11.30 43.04
CA TYR A 124 -18.52 -12.09 42.01
C TYR A 124 -18.54 -11.38 40.61
N LEU A 125 -18.17 -10.10 40.50
CA LEU A 125 -18.05 -9.42 39.25
C LEU A 125 -16.62 -9.58 38.69
N LEU A 126 -16.50 -10.28 37.57
CA LEU A 126 -15.24 -10.40 36.83
C LEU A 126 -15.17 -9.29 35.77
N ALA A 127 -14.42 -8.21 36.05
CA ALA A 127 -14.36 -7.04 35.21
C ALA A 127 -13.56 -7.29 33.93
N ASP A 128 -13.85 -6.52 32.88
CA ASP A 128 -13.16 -6.56 31.60
C ASP A 128 -11.64 -6.36 31.74
N LYS A 129 -11.17 -5.52 32.68
CA LYS A 129 -9.74 -5.31 32.99
C LYS A 129 -9.10 -6.56 33.56
N GLU A 130 -9.85 -7.35 34.37
CA GLU A 130 -9.39 -8.64 34.86
C GLU A 130 -9.37 -9.71 33.77
N LEU A 131 -10.39 -9.72 32.92
CA LEU A 131 -10.39 -10.58 31.71
C LEU A 131 -9.23 -10.25 30.79
N ARG A 132 -8.94 -8.97 30.54
CA ARG A 132 -7.79 -8.50 29.76
C ARG A 132 -6.47 -9.05 30.34
N TYR A 133 -6.30 -9.00 31.66
CA TYR A 133 -5.14 -9.58 32.32
C TYR A 133 -5.05 -11.10 32.12
N LEU A 134 -6.16 -11.84 32.32
CA LEU A 134 -6.20 -13.29 32.16
C LEU A 134 -5.93 -13.71 30.71
N ILE A 135 -6.55 -13.05 29.74
CA ILE A 135 -6.36 -13.31 28.29
C ILE A 135 -4.93 -12.99 27.86
N ARG A 136 -4.33 -11.89 28.38
CA ARG A 136 -2.94 -11.59 28.11
C ARG A 136 -2.01 -12.71 28.57
N LYS A 137 -2.19 -13.22 29.79
CA LYS A 137 -1.39 -14.34 30.30
C LYS A 137 -1.51 -15.59 29.41
N LEU A 138 -2.71 -15.87 28.87
CA LEU A 138 -2.90 -16.94 27.89
C LEU A 138 -2.20 -16.68 26.59
N SER A 139 -2.26 -15.45 26.05
CA SER A 139 -1.62 -15.13 24.79
C SER A 139 -0.09 -15.21 24.85
N GLU A 140 0.52 -15.04 26.04
CA GLU A 140 1.95 -15.22 26.27
C GLU A 140 2.41 -16.68 26.06
N THR A 141 1.50 -17.66 26.06
CA THR A 141 1.81 -19.07 25.71
C THR A 141 2.01 -19.29 24.22
N GLY A 142 1.61 -18.33 23.37
CA GLY A 142 1.59 -18.43 21.92
C GLY A 142 0.42 -19.24 21.35
N ALA A 143 -0.48 -19.77 22.18
CA ALA A 143 -1.65 -20.53 21.75
C ALA A 143 -2.65 -19.64 20.98
N HIS A 144 -3.45 -20.25 20.11
CA HIS A 144 -4.56 -19.57 19.47
C HIS A 144 -5.74 -19.39 20.46
N VAL A 145 -5.97 -18.16 20.91
CA VAL A 145 -6.95 -17.86 21.97
C VAL A 145 -8.26 -17.35 21.37
N VAL A 146 -9.37 -17.99 21.78
CA VAL A 146 -10.73 -17.62 21.40
C VAL A 146 -11.58 -17.41 22.65
N THR A 147 -12.33 -16.33 22.69
CA THR A 147 -13.32 -16.05 23.76
C THR A 147 -14.70 -15.85 23.16
N MET A 148 -15.73 -16.39 23.84
CA MET A 148 -17.12 -16.27 23.39
C MET A 148 -18.01 -15.94 24.58
N PHE A 149 -18.83 -14.91 24.43
CA PHE A 149 -19.69 -14.38 25.48
C PHE A 149 -21.16 -14.35 25.04
N ASP A 150 -22.02 -15.14 25.71
CA ASP A 150 -23.47 -15.07 25.59
C ASP A 150 -24.04 -14.40 26.82
N CYS A 151 -23.75 -13.12 26.98
CA CYS A 151 -24.20 -12.22 28.03
C CYS A 151 -24.25 -10.78 27.52
N CYS A 152 -24.97 -9.90 28.24
CA CYS A 152 -25.05 -8.47 27.93
C CYS A 152 -23.85 -7.72 28.52
N HIS A 153 -23.35 -6.72 27.76
CA HIS A 153 -22.36 -5.78 28.24
C HIS A 153 -22.91 -4.35 28.43
N ALA A 154 -24.19 -4.08 28.16
CA ALA A 154 -24.74 -2.84 27.66
C ALA A 154 -25.30 -1.80 28.65
N GLY A 155 -25.35 -0.56 28.15
CA GLY A 155 -25.97 0.63 28.68
C GLY A 155 -27.51 0.71 28.73
N ASP A 156 -28.06 1.90 29.04
CA ASP A 156 -29.48 2.14 29.38
C ASP A 156 -30.44 2.18 28.20
N ASN A 157 -31.00 1.06 27.72
CA ASN A 157 -32.11 1.04 26.75
C ASN A 157 -33.28 0.16 27.21
N THR A 158 -34.06 0.63 28.19
CA THR A 158 -35.15 -0.11 28.80
C THR A 158 -36.54 0.08 28.15
N ARG A 159 -36.66 0.77 27.01
CA ARG A 159 -37.98 1.27 26.54
C ARG A 159 -38.70 0.45 25.45
N GLN A 160 -38.09 -0.58 24.86
CA GLN A 160 -38.68 -1.27 23.69
C GLN A 160 -39.10 -2.72 23.88
N PHE A 161 -38.97 -3.26 25.08
CA PHE A 161 -39.21 -4.69 25.37
C PHE A 161 -40.69 -5.11 25.29
N ASP A 162 -41.63 -4.23 25.62
CA ASP A 162 -43.05 -4.55 25.66
C ASP A 162 -43.69 -4.83 24.30
N LEU A 163 -43.11 -4.37 23.22
CA LEU A 163 -43.64 -4.56 21.86
C LEU A 163 -43.19 -5.89 21.22
N LEU A 164 -41.98 -6.38 21.57
CA LEU A 164 -41.45 -7.64 21.03
C LEU A 164 -42.04 -8.88 21.71
N SER A 165 -42.34 -8.80 23.00
CA SER A 165 -42.97 -9.91 23.73
C SER A 165 -44.39 -10.26 23.22
N ALA A 166 -45.08 -9.29 22.62
CA ALA A 166 -46.41 -9.48 22.03
C ALA A 166 -46.40 -10.17 20.66
N ALA A 167 -45.28 -10.18 19.96
CA ALA A 167 -45.16 -10.73 18.60
C ALA A 167 -44.71 -12.19 18.55
N PHE A 168 -44.21 -12.76 19.66
CA PHE A 168 -43.67 -14.12 19.70
C PHE A 168 -44.34 -14.98 20.77
N GLU A 169 -44.64 -16.25 20.46
CA GLU A 169 -45.09 -17.24 21.46
C GLU A 169 -43.95 -17.60 22.43
N GLY A 170 -44.04 -17.25 23.71
CA GLY A 170 -43.10 -17.55 24.78
C GLY A 170 -42.42 -16.33 25.39
N THR A 171 -41.97 -16.44 26.64
CA THR A 171 -41.20 -15.38 27.33
C THR A 171 -39.81 -15.23 26.76
N VAL A 172 -39.40 -14.00 26.54
CA VAL A 172 -38.01 -13.63 26.18
C VAL A 172 -37.39 -12.95 27.38
N ASP A 173 -36.26 -13.43 27.86
CA ASP A 173 -35.56 -12.92 29.04
C ASP A 173 -34.19 -12.31 28.66
N GLU A 174 -33.86 -11.19 29.31
CA GLU A 174 -32.57 -10.54 29.15
C GLU A 174 -31.48 -11.12 30.05
N ARG A 175 -30.27 -11.26 29.55
CA ARG A 175 -29.07 -11.70 30.30
C ARG A 175 -28.30 -10.56 30.91
N ARG A 176 -28.96 -9.65 31.61
CA ARG A 176 -28.43 -8.41 32.14
C ARG A 176 -28.91 -8.12 33.58
N LEU A 177 -28.00 -7.52 34.38
CA LEU A 177 -28.36 -6.87 35.63
C LEU A 177 -28.57 -5.35 35.40
N SER A 178 -29.76 -4.86 35.82
CA SER A 178 -30.13 -3.44 35.67
C SER A 178 -29.44 -2.51 36.69
N GLN A 179 -28.89 -3.04 37.78
CA GLN A 179 -28.19 -2.25 38.80
C GLN A 179 -26.68 -2.22 38.51
N LYS A 180 -26.12 -1.01 38.52
CA LYS A 180 -24.68 -0.82 38.41
C LYS A 180 -24.00 -1.16 39.76
N GLY A 181 -22.91 -1.90 39.69
CA GLY A 181 -22.04 -2.15 40.85
C GLY A 181 -21.32 -0.89 41.33
N PRO A 182 -21.04 -0.78 42.65
CA PRO A 182 -20.24 0.31 43.16
C PRO A 182 -18.80 0.23 42.65
N ARG A 183 -18.09 1.37 42.69
CA ARG A 183 -16.68 1.46 42.36
C ARG A 183 -15.82 0.49 43.18
N ARG A 184 -15.07 -0.38 42.51
CA ARG A 184 -14.14 -1.33 43.13
C ARG A 184 -12.88 -0.63 43.62
N PRO A 185 -12.36 -0.94 44.84
CA PRO A 185 -11.03 -0.53 45.26
C PRO A 185 -9.96 -1.25 44.46
N TYR A 186 -8.78 -0.63 44.29
CA TYR A 186 -7.71 -1.20 43.44
C TYR A 186 -7.30 -2.62 43.87
N GLU A 187 -7.20 -2.84 45.19
CA GLU A 187 -6.85 -4.14 45.81
C GLU A 187 -7.86 -5.25 45.47
N GLY A 188 -9.07 -4.90 45.00
CA GLY A 188 -10.10 -5.82 44.58
C GLY A 188 -9.90 -6.40 43.18
N PHE A 189 -8.90 -5.93 42.38
CA PHE A 189 -8.55 -6.49 41.07
C PHE A 189 -7.60 -7.68 41.21
N LEU A 190 -7.81 -8.74 40.43
CA LEU A 190 -6.99 -9.95 40.42
C LEU A 190 -5.49 -9.69 40.20
N PHE A 191 -5.16 -8.64 39.45
CA PHE A 191 -3.77 -8.26 39.13
C PHE A 191 -3.14 -7.28 40.11
N ALA A 192 -3.85 -6.82 41.16
CA ALA A 192 -3.37 -5.79 42.07
C ALA A 192 -2.07 -6.17 42.80
N SER A 193 -1.87 -7.48 43.04
CA SER A 193 -0.64 -8.00 43.66
C SER A 193 0.58 -8.02 42.75
N GLU A 194 0.37 -8.01 41.42
CA GLU A 194 1.44 -8.06 40.39
C GLU A 194 1.75 -6.67 39.81
N LEU A 195 0.75 -5.81 39.70
CA LEU A 195 0.86 -4.47 39.15
C LEU A 195 0.57 -3.42 40.25
N ALA A 196 1.50 -2.52 40.50
CA ALA A 196 1.28 -1.43 41.45
C ALA A 196 0.38 -0.35 40.82
N GLU A 197 -0.61 0.16 41.56
CA GLU A 197 -1.55 1.20 41.15
C GLU A 197 -0.84 2.45 40.59
N GLU A 198 0.23 2.89 41.27
CA GLU A 198 1.04 4.04 40.88
C GLU A 198 1.67 3.87 39.51
N HIS A 199 2.10 2.66 39.16
CA HIS A 199 2.64 2.36 37.81
C HIS A 199 1.58 2.49 36.76
N LEU A 200 0.35 1.99 36.98
CA LEU A 200 -0.77 2.13 36.05
C LEU A 200 -1.20 3.59 35.84
N ARG A 201 -1.21 4.40 36.92
CA ARG A 201 -1.51 5.84 36.86
C ARG A 201 -0.49 6.63 36.04
N VAL A 202 0.78 6.24 36.07
CA VAL A 202 1.87 6.90 35.33
C VAL A 202 2.06 6.35 33.93
N GLY A 203 2.04 5.04 33.78
CA GLY A 203 2.33 4.35 32.49
C GLY A 203 1.12 4.10 31.61
N GLY A 204 -0.09 4.18 32.16
CA GLY A 204 -1.34 3.84 31.46
C GLY A 204 -1.55 2.34 31.25
N ILE A 205 -2.82 1.94 31.10
CA ILE A 205 -3.21 0.53 30.94
C ILE A 205 -2.65 -0.10 29.65
N GLU A 206 -2.57 0.66 28.57
CA GLU A 206 -2.11 0.18 27.26
C GLU A 206 -0.64 -0.26 27.28
N THR A 207 0.16 0.38 28.14
CA THR A 207 1.60 0.07 28.28
C THR A 207 1.85 -1.09 29.24
N LEU A 208 1.15 -1.11 30.37
CA LEU A 208 1.44 -2.05 31.48
C LEU A 208 0.57 -3.31 31.41
N LEU A 209 -0.61 -3.19 30.84
CA LEU A 209 -1.54 -4.29 30.63
C LEU A 209 -2.07 -4.27 29.16
N PRO A 210 -1.18 -4.38 28.16
CA PRO A 210 -1.62 -4.41 26.76
C PRO A 210 -2.56 -5.59 26.48
N GLU A 211 -3.43 -5.47 25.48
CA GLU A 211 -4.30 -6.56 25.09
C GLU A 211 -3.49 -7.77 24.59
N GLY A 212 -3.86 -8.96 25.04
CA GLY A 212 -3.34 -10.22 24.53
C GLY A 212 -3.95 -10.55 23.15
N THR A 213 -3.17 -11.19 22.30
CA THR A 213 -3.66 -11.62 20.97
C THR A 213 -4.75 -12.67 21.09
N HIS A 214 -5.98 -12.35 20.69
CA HIS A 214 -7.13 -13.26 20.74
C HIS A 214 -8.25 -12.85 19.78
N ILE A 215 -9.21 -13.77 19.59
CA ILE A 215 -10.49 -13.50 18.93
C ILE A 215 -11.58 -13.51 19.99
N GLN A 216 -12.47 -12.52 19.93
CA GLN A 216 -13.64 -12.41 20.79
C GLN A 216 -14.92 -12.40 19.96
N LEU A 217 -15.87 -13.29 20.28
CA LEU A 217 -17.25 -13.26 19.81
C LEU A 217 -18.17 -12.90 20.96
N ALA A 218 -19.09 -11.96 20.77
CA ALA A 218 -20.08 -11.54 21.77
C ALA A 218 -21.50 -11.62 21.19
N ALA A 219 -22.44 -11.88 22.05
CA ALA A 219 -23.85 -12.09 21.67
C ALA A 219 -24.52 -10.82 21.14
N CYS A 220 -24.07 -9.63 21.56
CA CYS A 220 -24.68 -8.36 21.19
C CYS A 220 -23.63 -7.22 21.19
N GLU A 221 -23.99 -6.09 20.57
CA GLU A 221 -23.25 -4.83 20.70
C GLU A 221 -23.34 -4.27 22.13
N SER A 222 -22.46 -3.31 22.44
CA SER A 222 -22.36 -2.77 23.82
C SER A 222 -23.60 -2.03 24.31
N ASP A 223 -24.50 -1.61 23.45
CA ASP A 223 -25.74 -0.92 23.73
C ASP A 223 -26.98 -1.84 23.64
N GLU A 224 -26.81 -3.12 23.34
CA GLU A 224 -27.86 -4.10 23.18
C GLU A 224 -27.89 -5.12 24.30
N SER A 225 -29.01 -5.89 24.36
CA SER A 225 -29.19 -6.97 25.34
C SER A 225 -29.05 -8.34 24.66
N ALA A 226 -28.28 -9.24 25.26
CA ALA A 226 -28.32 -10.65 24.92
C ALA A 226 -29.57 -11.28 25.48
N LEU A 227 -30.26 -12.04 24.64
CA LEU A 227 -31.58 -12.58 24.91
C LEU A 227 -31.55 -14.10 25.01
N GLU A 228 -32.41 -14.67 25.91
CA GLU A 228 -32.71 -16.09 25.91
C GLU A 228 -34.21 -16.32 25.65
N ARG A 229 -34.53 -17.46 25.02
CA ARG A 229 -35.89 -17.87 24.70
C ARG A 229 -36.01 -19.38 24.77
N LEU A 230 -37.06 -19.88 25.45
CA LEU A 230 -37.32 -21.32 25.59
C LEU A 230 -36.15 -22.10 26.22
N GLY A 231 -35.42 -21.47 27.15
CA GLY A 231 -34.28 -22.08 27.81
C GLY A 231 -33.01 -22.20 26.94
N GLU A 232 -32.83 -21.33 25.94
CA GLU A 232 -31.67 -21.27 25.07
C GLU A 232 -31.27 -19.82 24.81
N GLY A 233 -29.96 -19.53 24.82
CA GLY A 233 -29.44 -18.26 24.34
C GLY A 233 -29.61 -18.12 22.83
N ILE A 234 -30.16 -17.00 22.39
CA ILE A 234 -30.41 -16.78 20.95
C ILE A 234 -29.12 -16.78 20.14
N PHE A 235 -28.05 -16.15 20.67
CA PHE A 235 -26.75 -16.15 20.03
C PHE A 235 -26.15 -17.56 19.93
N THR A 236 -26.06 -18.28 21.07
CA THR A 236 -25.50 -19.65 21.10
C THR A 236 -26.26 -20.60 20.19
N LYS A 237 -27.60 -20.54 20.17
CA LYS A 237 -28.40 -21.33 19.25
C LYS A 237 -28.06 -21.13 17.78
N ASN A 238 -27.98 -19.88 17.33
CA ASN A 238 -27.68 -19.56 15.95
C ASN A 238 -26.22 -19.85 15.62
N LEU A 239 -25.28 -19.58 16.54
CA LEU A 239 -23.86 -19.93 16.41
C LEU A 239 -23.69 -21.44 16.16
N LEU A 240 -24.29 -22.29 17.00
CA LEU A 240 -24.23 -23.75 16.87
C LEU A 240 -24.92 -24.25 15.61
N THR A 241 -26.02 -23.61 15.19
CA THR A 241 -26.68 -23.93 13.92
C THR A 241 -25.73 -23.72 12.73
N VAL A 242 -25.04 -22.59 12.68
CA VAL A 242 -24.07 -22.28 11.62
C VAL A 242 -22.86 -23.23 11.66
N LEU A 243 -22.31 -23.47 12.84
CA LEU A 243 -21.16 -24.36 13.04
C LEU A 243 -21.50 -25.80 12.66
N ALA A 244 -22.69 -26.32 13.00
CA ALA A 244 -23.14 -27.65 12.62
C ALA A 244 -23.32 -27.79 11.11
N ALA A 245 -23.96 -26.80 10.47
CA ALA A 245 -24.17 -26.77 9.02
C ALA A 245 -22.90 -26.63 8.20
N SER A 246 -21.87 -25.97 8.73
CA SER A 246 -20.54 -25.84 8.09
C SER A 246 -19.56 -26.93 8.48
N HIS A 247 -19.92 -27.87 9.35
CA HIS A 247 -19.00 -28.84 9.98
C HIS A 247 -17.75 -28.17 10.58
N GLY A 248 -17.88 -26.88 10.99
CA GLY A 248 -16.80 -26.04 11.49
C GLY A 248 -15.76 -25.62 10.43
N ASP A 249 -15.99 -25.88 9.15
CA ASP A 249 -15.16 -25.38 8.03
C ASP A 249 -15.62 -23.98 7.63
N VAL A 250 -15.28 -23.00 8.45
CA VAL A 250 -15.71 -21.62 8.32
C VAL A 250 -14.65 -20.70 8.94
N THR A 251 -14.41 -19.52 8.36
CA THR A 251 -13.59 -18.50 9.02
C THR A 251 -14.38 -17.80 10.10
N TYR A 252 -13.69 -17.15 11.05
CA TYR A 252 -14.37 -16.37 12.08
C TYR A 252 -15.24 -15.26 11.49
N ARG A 253 -14.76 -14.58 10.45
CA ARG A 253 -15.52 -13.55 9.72
C ARG A 253 -16.79 -14.14 9.10
N SER A 254 -16.67 -15.24 8.38
CA SER A 254 -17.81 -15.92 7.75
C SER A 254 -18.78 -16.45 8.80
N LEU A 255 -18.28 -17.06 9.90
CA LEU A 255 -19.11 -17.52 11.02
C LEU A 255 -19.96 -16.38 11.59
N HIS A 256 -19.33 -15.25 11.91
CA HIS A 256 -20.03 -14.08 12.45
C HIS A 256 -21.10 -13.56 11.48
N ASN A 257 -20.76 -13.41 10.19
CA ASN A 257 -21.69 -12.93 9.17
C ASN A 257 -22.93 -13.82 9.05
N ARG A 258 -22.72 -15.14 9.04
CA ARG A 258 -23.81 -16.12 8.97
C ARG A 258 -24.70 -16.08 10.21
N VAL A 259 -24.12 -16.06 11.41
CA VAL A 259 -24.87 -15.94 12.67
C VAL A 259 -25.74 -14.67 12.66
N ARG A 260 -25.16 -13.55 12.22
CA ARG A 260 -25.87 -12.27 12.11
C ARG A 260 -27.03 -12.34 11.12
N GLN A 261 -26.86 -12.97 9.95
CA GLN A 261 -27.93 -13.13 8.96
C GLN A 261 -29.10 -13.98 9.51
N TYR A 262 -28.83 -15.03 10.32
CA TYR A 262 -29.85 -15.79 11.00
C TYR A 262 -30.63 -14.95 12.04
N MET A 263 -29.96 -13.98 12.67
CA MET A 263 -30.54 -13.15 13.73
C MET A 263 -31.21 -11.87 13.21
N ARG A 264 -30.86 -11.37 12.00
CA ARG A 264 -31.24 -10.05 11.45
C ARG A 264 -32.73 -9.72 11.48
N PHE A 265 -33.60 -10.68 11.19
CA PHE A 265 -35.03 -10.43 11.00
C PHE A 265 -35.92 -10.94 12.16
N GLY A 266 -35.33 -11.43 13.22
CA GLY A 266 -36.08 -12.00 14.33
C GLY A 266 -35.82 -11.36 15.68
N PHE A 267 -34.71 -10.65 15.84
CA PHE A 267 -34.27 -10.16 17.15
C PHE A 267 -33.49 -8.86 17.02
N GLN A 268 -33.75 -7.94 17.95
CA GLN A 268 -32.92 -6.73 18.13
C GLN A 268 -31.65 -7.07 18.91
N GLN A 269 -30.84 -7.98 18.37
CA GLN A 269 -29.61 -8.44 18.96
C GLN A 269 -28.63 -8.70 17.83
N ARG A 270 -27.54 -7.94 17.79
CA ARG A 270 -26.50 -8.01 16.77
C ARG A 270 -25.22 -8.62 17.36
N PRO A 271 -24.87 -9.84 16.99
CA PRO A 271 -23.62 -10.42 17.44
C PRO A 271 -22.41 -9.60 16.96
N ARG A 272 -21.37 -9.60 17.77
CA ARG A 272 -20.13 -8.86 17.50
C ARG A 272 -18.94 -9.80 17.42
N ILE A 273 -17.96 -9.44 16.56
CA ILE A 273 -16.67 -10.11 16.51
C ILE A 273 -15.56 -9.08 16.58
N ARG A 274 -14.47 -9.44 17.27
CA ARG A 274 -13.27 -8.60 17.38
C ARG A 274 -12.04 -9.50 17.40
N ALA A 275 -11.00 -9.09 16.67
CA ALA A 275 -9.64 -9.57 16.87
C ALA A 275 -8.85 -8.48 17.62
N ALA A 276 -8.09 -8.85 18.64
CA ALA A 276 -7.39 -7.92 19.51
C ALA A 276 -5.95 -8.36 19.77
N GLY A 277 -5.09 -7.41 20.15
CA GLY A 277 -3.67 -7.62 20.42
C GLY A 277 -2.77 -7.51 19.17
N PRO A 278 -1.45 -7.47 19.35
CA PRO A 278 -0.49 -7.33 18.24
C PRO A 278 -0.59 -8.48 17.22
N GLY A 279 -0.63 -8.15 15.93
CA GLY A 279 -0.67 -9.13 14.83
C GLY A 279 -2.00 -9.86 14.67
N SER A 280 -3.09 -9.31 15.23
CA SER A 280 -4.42 -9.92 15.19
C SER A 280 -5.21 -9.67 13.89
N GLU A 281 -4.72 -8.82 12.99
CA GLU A 281 -5.44 -8.31 11.83
C GLU A 281 -5.92 -9.43 10.88
N THR A 282 -5.12 -10.50 10.76
CA THR A 282 -5.43 -11.65 9.89
C THR A 282 -6.22 -12.76 10.59
N LEU A 283 -6.41 -12.69 11.91
CA LEU A 283 -7.04 -13.77 12.68
C LEU A 283 -8.52 -13.98 12.32
N LEU A 284 -9.23 -12.94 11.92
CA LEU A 284 -10.64 -13.05 11.50
C LEU A 284 -10.83 -13.92 10.26
N ASP A 285 -9.80 -14.01 9.41
CA ASP A 285 -9.82 -14.83 8.20
C ASP A 285 -9.21 -16.23 8.42
N ALA A 286 -8.73 -16.52 9.63
CA ALA A 286 -8.35 -17.87 10.02
C ALA A 286 -9.59 -18.79 10.15
N GLY A 287 -9.40 -20.10 9.95
CA GLY A 287 -10.45 -21.08 10.16
C GLY A 287 -10.87 -21.17 11.65
N PHE A 288 -12.14 -21.46 11.90
CA PHE A 288 -12.67 -21.60 13.26
C PHE A 288 -11.83 -22.57 14.11
N LEU A 289 -11.45 -22.14 15.32
CA LEU A 289 -10.49 -22.83 16.22
C LEU A 289 -9.13 -23.09 15.56
N ASN A 290 -8.68 -22.21 14.68
CA ASN A 290 -7.44 -22.33 13.92
C ASN A 290 -7.33 -23.59 13.06
N ARG A 291 -8.46 -24.13 12.58
CA ARG A 291 -8.49 -25.27 11.66
C ARG A 291 -7.94 -24.85 10.28
N PRO A 292 -7.27 -25.77 9.55
CA PRO A 292 -6.79 -25.46 8.21
C PRO A 292 -7.97 -25.11 7.29
N LYS A 293 -7.84 -24.03 6.52
CA LYS A 293 -8.84 -23.60 5.56
C LYS A 293 -8.71 -24.41 4.27
N THR A 294 -9.83 -24.89 3.75
CA THR A 294 -9.84 -25.71 2.53
C THR A 294 -9.74 -24.89 1.24
N ASP A 295 -10.13 -23.60 1.26
CA ASP A 295 -10.03 -22.71 0.09
C ASP A 295 -9.92 -21.23 0.50
N GLY A 296 -9.05 -20.49 -0.20
CA GLY A 296 -8.73 -19.07 0.03
C GLY A 296 -9.58 -18.05 -0.72
N SER A 297 -10.59 -18.46 -1.49
CA SER A 297 -11.41 -17.55 -2.31
C SER A 297 -12.54 -16.89 -1.52
N LEU A 298 -12.74 -15.58 -1.74
CA LEU A 298 -13.91 -14.82 -1.24
C LEU A 298 -15.12 -15.18 -2.11
N TYR A 299 -15.95 -16.11 -1.62
CA TYR A 299 -17.23 -16.42 -2.23
C TYR A 299 -18.36 -15.72 -1.47
N ALA A 300 -19.36 -15.24 -2.20
CA ALA A 300 -20.63 -14.85 -1.62
C ALA A 300 -21.37 -16.10 -1.13
N GLU A 301 -22.13 -15.98 -0.04
CA GLU A 301 -22.80 -17.11 0.61
C GLU A 301 -24.30 -17.02 0.47
N VAL A 302 -24.96 -18.18 0.29
CA VAL A 302 -26.41 -18.29 0.19
C VAL A 302 -26.94 -19.11 1.36
N ILE A 303 -27.87 -18.51 2.10
CA ILE A 303 -28.59 -19.14 3.20
C ILE A 303 -30.09 -19.03 3.00
N TYR A 304 -30.88 -19.81 3.79
CA TYR A 304 -32.33 -19.65 3.85
C TYR A 304 -32.74 -18.86 5.09
N ASN A 305 -33.41 -17.75 4.88
CA ASN A 305 -34.06 -16.98 5.93
C ASN A 305 -35.56 -17.27 5.91
N PRO A 306 -36.19 -17.61 7.06
CA PRO A 306 -37.64 -17.95 7.11
C PRO A 306 -38.56 -16.81 6.64
N SER A 307 -38.17 -15.55 6.82
CA SER A 307 -39.00 -14.38 6.43
C SER A 307 -38.79 -13.98 4.98
N GLU A 308 -37.52 -13.96 4.53
CA GLU A 308 -37.14 -13.38 3.22
C GLU A 308 -36.89 -14.44 2.13
N GLY A 309 -36.64 -15.69 2.51
CA GLY A 309 -36.32 -16.77 1.57
C GLY A 309 -34.82 -17.02 1.39
N CYS A 310 -34.38 -17.29 0.17
CA CYS A 310 -32.96 -17.57 -0.10
C CYS A 310 -32.18 -16.25 -0.23
N LEU A 311 -31.28 -15.99 0.70
CA LEU A 311 -30.48 -14.76 0.77
C LEU A 311 -29.03 -14.99 0.36
N LEU A 312 -28.56 -14.19 -0.53
CA LEU A 312 -27.15 -14.00 -0.88
C LEU A 312 -26.62 -12.79 -0.10
N ASP A 313 -25.47 -12.89 0.50
CA ASP A 313 -24.86 -11.88 1.40
C ASP A 313 -24.13 -10.73 0.69
N VAL A 314 -24.44 -10.48 -0.58
CA VAL A 314 -23.97 -9.32 -1.36
C VAL A 314 -25.13 -8.65 -2.08
N GLY A 315 -25.04 -7.33 -2.24
CA GLY A 315 -26.06 -6.51 -2.87
C GLY A 315 -25.46 -5.41 -3.77
N THR A 316 -26.20 -4.33 -3.96
CA THR A 316 -25.82 -3.23 -4.86
C THR A 316 -24.51 -2.54 -4.46
N ILE A 317 -24.21 -2.43 -3.17
CA ILE A 317 -22.93 -1.87 -2.66
C ILE A 317 -21.73 -2.74 -3.08
N HIS A 318 -21.94 -4.03 -3.32
CA HIS A 318 -20.93 -4.97 -3.80
C HIS A 318 -20.87 -5.06 -5.33
N GLY A 319 -21.66 -4.26 -6.04
CA GLY A 319 -21.73 -4.25 -7.50
C GLY A 319 -22.75 -5.24 -8.10
N VAL A 320 -23.64 -5.85 -7.30
CA VAL A 320 -24.76 -6.62 -7.82
C VAL A 320 -25.80 -5.66 -8.40
N GLY A 321 -26.21 -5.86 -9.66
CA GLY A 321 -27.18 -5.00 -10.33
C GLY A 321 -28.13 -5.81 -11.24
N GLN A 322 -29.12 -5.14 -11.83
CA GLN A 322 -30.07 -5.79 -12.76
C GLN A 322 -29.40 -6.33 -14.02
N THR A 323 -28.24 -5.78 -14.39
CA THR A 323 -27.40 -6.22 -15.49
C THR A 323 -26.29 -7.18 -15.07
N THR A 324 -26.27 -7.57 -13.77
CA THR A 324 -25.33 -8.58 -13.28
C THR A 324 -25.50 -9.86 -14.10
N GLY A 325 -24.41 -10.46 -14.47
CA GLY A 325 -24.39 -11.73 -15.21
C GLY A 325 -25.04 -12.87 -14.41
N SER A 326 -24.71 -14.09 -14.71
CA SER A 326 -25.32 -15.22 -14.02
C SER A 326 -24.85 -15.33 -12.55
N ILE A 327 -25.78 -15.61 -11.66
CA ILE A 327 -25.50 -16.05 -10.29
C ILE A 327 -25.62 -17.58 -10.27
N HIS A 328 -24.56 -18.27 -9.84
CA HIS A 328 -24.55 -19.73 -9.73
C HIS A 328 -24.14 -20.14 -8.32
N LEU A 329 -24.93 -20.99 -7.70
CA LEU A 329 -24.49 -21.69 -6.51
C LEU A 329 -23.48 -22.78 -6.91
N LEU A 330 -22.46 -22.98 -6.06
CA LEU A 330 -21.37 -23.91 -6.33
C LEU A 330 -21.73 -25.30 -5.75
N ASP A 331 -21.25 -26.34 -6.43
CA ASP A 331 -21.29 -27.71 -5.91
C ASP A 331 -20.19 -27.97 -4.86
N GLU A 332 -20.11 -29.17 -4.33
CA GLU A 332 -19.09 -29.57 -3.35
C GLU A 332 -17.65 -29.50 -3.90
N ALA A 333 -17.49 -29.53 -5.22
CA ALA A 333 -16.19 -29.38 -5.88
C ALA A 333 -15.86 -27.89 -6.18
N GLY A 334 -16.72 -26.95 -5.77
CA GLY A 334 -16.51 -25.50 -6.01
C GLY A 334 -16.82 -25.07 -7.45
N GLN A 335 -17.53 -25.90 -8.24
CA GLN A 335 -17.88 -25.54 -9.62
C GLN A 335 -19.28 -24.94 -9.71
N PRO A 336 -19.53 -23.98 -10.60
CA PRO A 336 -20.87 -23.41 -10.84
C PRO A 336 -21.85 -24.50 -11.30
N ALA A 337 -22.81 -24.86 -10.47
CA ALA A 337 -23.72 -25.99 -10.72
C ALA A 337 -25.19 -25.57 -10.79
N TYR A 338 -25.64 -24.68 -9.92
CA TYR A 338 -27.05 -24.36 -9.79
C TYR A 338 -27.32 -22.89 -10.08
N PRO A 339 -28.03 -22.56 -11.20
CA PRO A 339 -28.35 -21.17 -11.51
C PRO A 339 -29.36 -20.60 -10.50
N ALA A 340 -29.19 -19.32 -10.17
CA ALA A 340 -30.08 -18.56 -9.32
C ALA A 340 -30.43 -17.21 -9.95
N THR A 341 -31.66 -16.74 -9.72
CA THR A 341 -32.15 -15.48 -10.27
C THR A 341 -32.42 -14.49 -9.13
N PRO A 342 -31.89 -13.25 -9.20
CA PRO A 342 -32.23 -12.24 -8.22
C PRO A 342 -33.70 -11.84 -8.33
N LEU A 343 -34.42 -11.87 -7.20
CA LEU A 343 -35.83 -11.40 -7.05
C LEU A 343 -35.86 -9.96 -6.51
N LEU A 344 -35.01 -9.68 -5.52
CA LEU A 344 -34.88 -8.38 -4.91
C LEU A 344 -33.40 -8.13 -4.60
N ILE A 345 -32.87 -6.99 -4.99
CA ILE A 345 -31.49 -6.61 -4.71
C ILE A 345 -31.49 -5.45 -3.72
N GLY A 346 -31.09 -5.72 -2.49
CA GLY A 346 -30.91 -4.73 -1.44
C GLY A 346 -29.52 -4.10 -1.47
N PRO A 347 -29.21 -3.19 -0.54
CA PRO A 347 -27.90 -2.56 -0.45
C PRO A 347 -26.78 -3.58 -0.24
N ASP A 348 -26.97 -4.51 0.67
CA ASP A 348 -25.95 -5.46 1.15
C ASP A 348 -26.41 -6.93 1.13
N TYR A 349 -27.53 -7.23 0.47
CA TYR A 349 -28.05 -8.57 0.28
C TYR A 349 -28.82 -8.69 -1.03
N THR A 350 -29.06 -9.92 -1.48
CA THR A 350 -29.93 -10.22 -2.63
C THR A 350 -30.82 -11.40 -2.31
N VAL A 351 -32.14 -11.25 -2.50
CA VAL A 351 -33.08 -12.36 -2.42
C VAL A 351 -33.03 -13.12 -3.75
N LEU A 352 -32.87 -14.44 -3.68
CA LEU A 352 -32.72 -15.31 -4.85
C LEU A 352 -33.91 -16.23 -5.04
N GLU A 353 -34.29 -16.43 -6.30
CA GLU A 353 -35.06 -17.59 -6.72
C GLU A 353 -34.10 -18.70 -7.12
N VAL A 354 -34.28 -19.88 -6.51
CA VAL A 354 -33.48 -21.08 -6.79
C VAL A 354 -34.43 -22.27 -7.06
N ALA A 355 -33.92 -23.32 -7.65
CA ALA A 355 -34.70 -24.55 -7.90
C ALA A 355 -35.29 -25.14 -6.61
N PRO A 356 -36.46 -25.78 -6.67
CA PRO A 356 -37.20 -26.28 -5.47
C PRO A 356 -36.40 -27.27 -4.61
N ASP A 357 -35.58 -28.12 -5.22
CA ASP A 357 -34.69 -29.07 -4.56
C ASP A 357 -33.58 -28.35 -3.78
N ILE A 358 -32.95 -27.37 -4.41
CA ILE A 358 -31.91 -26.51 -3.75
C ILE A 358 -32.55 -25.70 -2.61
N ARG A 359 -33.75 -25.16 -2.84
CA ARG A 359 -34.51 -24.48 -1.78
C ARG A 359 -34.82 -25.38 -0.59
N ALA A 360 -35.13 -26.65 -0.83
CA ALA A 360 -35.35 -27.62 0.21
C ALA A 360 -34.08 -27.92 1.02
N LEU A 361 -32.93 -28.04 0.38
CA LEU A 361 -31.61 -28.19 1.02
C LEU A 361 -31.25 -26.95 1.85
N LEU A 362 -31.43 -25.76 1.31
CA LEU A 362 -31.24 -24.51 2.07
C LEU A 362 -32.14 -24.41 3.31
N LYS A 363 -33.42 -24.83 3.18
CA LYS A 363 -34.36 -24.91 4.33
C LYS A 363 -33.93 -25.92 5.40
N SER A 364 -33.25 -26.99 5.03
CA SER A 364 -32.70 -27.97 6.00
C SER A 364 -31.43 -27.49 6.72
N GLY A 365 -30.97 -26.26 6.40
CA GLY A 365 -29.76 -25.67 6.98
C GLY A 365 -28.50 -25.83 6.16
N GLN A 366 -28.56 -26.52 4.99
CA GLN A 366 -27.43 -26.59 4.08
C GLN A 366 -27.18 -25.20 3.50
N MET A 367 -25.90 -24.82 3.40
CA MET A 367 -25.47 -23.55 2.85
C MET A 367 -24.75 -23.79 1.53
N PHE A 368 -24.82 -22.80 0.64
CA PHE A 368 -24.12 -22.83 -0.64
C PHE A 368 -23.23 -21.61 -0.75
N ARG A 369 -22.06 -21.79 -1.38
CA ARG A 369 -21.28 -20.67 -1.92
C ARG A 369 -21.88 -20.27 -3.26
N ALA A 370 -21.77 -19.01 -3.64
CA ALA A 370 -22.20 -18.52 -4.93
C ALA A 370 -21.08 -17.79 -5.65
N ARG A 371 -21.01 -18.02 -6.97
CA ARG A 371 -20.23 -17.20 -7.88
C ARG A 371 -21.15 -16.21 -8.57
N VAL A 372 -20.87 -14.92 -8.39
CA VAL A 372 -21.57 -13.83 -9.08
C VAL A 372 -20.66 -13.32 -10.18
N THR A 373 -21.13 -13.42 -11.44
CA THR A 373 -20.38 -12.94 -12.61
C THR A 373 -20.91 -11.58 -13.06
N GLY A 374 -20.01 -10.72 -13.58
CA GLY A 374 -20.40 -9.40 -14.07
C GLY A 374 -20.72 -8.39 -12.96
N LEU A 375 -20.04 -8.48 -11.80
CA LEU A 375 -20.04 -7.41 -10.80
C LEU A 375 -19.57 -6.11 -11.45
N LEU A 376 -20.19 -4.98 -11.08
CA LEU A 376 -19.93 -3.65 -11.65
C LEU A 376 -18.60 -3.05 -11.13
N THR A 377 -17.55 -3.86 -10.98
CA THR A 377 -16.21 -3.35 -10.67
C THR A 377 -15.55 -2.87 -11.97
N GLN A 378 -15.16 -1.61 -12.00
CA GLN A 378 -14.36 -1.12 -13.14
C GLN A 378 -12.88 -1.43 -12.84
N PRO A 379 -12.21 -2.24 -13.66
CA PRO A 379 -10.78 -2.47 -13.49
C PRO A 379 -10.01 -1.17 -13.69
N VAL A 380 -8.94 -0.96 -12.94
CA VAL A 380 -8.05 0.19 -13.13
C VAL A 380 -7.28 0.03 -14.44
N ARG A 381 -7.15 1.12 -15.19
CA ARG A 381 -6.37 1.15 -16.43
C ARG A 381 -4.92 1.46 -16.09
N ILE A 382 -4.03 0.56 -16.42
CA ILE A 382 -2.60 0.65 -16.11
C ILE A 382 -1.80 0.82 -17.39
N HIS A 383 -1.07 1.93 -17.50
CA HIS A 383 -0.04 2.10 -18.51
C HIS A 383 1.27 1.49 -18.02
N PHE A 384 1.91 0.67 -18.84
CA PHE A 384 3.18 0.03 -18.52
C PHE A 384 4.32 0.81 -19.14
N ARG A 385 5.15 1.46 -18.33
CA ARG A 385 6.30 2.23 -18.78
C ARG A 385 7.59 1.52 -18.45
N HIS A 386 8.17 0.91 -19.46
CA HIS A 386 9.47 0.26 -19.35
C HIS A 386 10.58 1.23 -19.70
N HIS A 387 11.44 1.54 -18.73
CA HIS A 387 12.51 2.53 -18.94
C HIS A 387 13.72 1.98 -19.66
N ASN A 388 13.91 0.70 -19.82
CA ASN A 388 15.07 0.05 -20.44
C ASN A 388 14.82 -0.38 -21.91
N GLY A 389 13.85 0.17 -22.59
CA GLY A 389 13.60 0.16 -24.07
C GLY A 389 13.78 -1.10 -24.92
N LEU A 390 14.49 -2.10 -24.44
CA LEU A 390 14.67 -3.41 -25.06
C LEU A 390 13.81 -4.43 -24.33
N LEU A 391 12.60 -4.64 -24.85
CA LEU A 391 11.50 -5.40 -24.25
C LEU A 391 11.76 -6.91 -24.26
N VAL A 392 12.43 -7.47 -23.27
CA VAL A 392 12.48 -8.93 -23.10
C VAL A 392 11.48 -9.40 -22.02
N ASP A 393 11.26 -8.60 -20.98
CA ASP A 393 10.50 -9.03 -19.80
C ASP A 393 9.05 -8.49 -19.71
N GLN A 394 8.65 -7.54 -20.57
CA GLN A 394 7.32 -6.93 -20.48
C GLN A 394 6.16 -7.93 -20.71
N PRO A 395 6.21 -8.84 -21.69
CA PRO A 395 5.14 -9.82 -21.88
C PRO A 395 5.02 -10.78 -20.68
N GLU A 396 6.14 -11.20 -20.11
CA GLU A 396 6.17 -12.10 -18.94
C GLU A 396 5.60 -11.41 -17.69
N LEU A 397 6.03 -10.18 -17.42
CA LEU A 397 5.49 -9.37 -16.32
C LEU A 397 3.98 -9.17 -16.48
N LEU A 398 3.54 -8.75 -17.67
CA LEU A 398 2.12 -8.50 -17.95
C LEU A 398 1.30 -9.78 -17.82
N ASN A 399 1.75 -10.89 -18.38
CA ASN A 399 1.05 -12.18 -18.28
C ASN A 399 0.96 -12.65 -16.84
N THR A 400 2.08 -12.60 -16.09
CA THR A 400 2.10 -13.01 -14.68
C THR A 400 1.19 -12.14 -13.81
N LEU A 401 1.15 -10.83 -14.03
CA LEU A 401 0.24 -9.94 -13.32
C LEU A 401 -1.22 -10.18 -13.71
N THR A 402 -1.50 -10.40 -15.00
CA THR A 402 -2.85 -10.71 -15.48
C THR A 402 -3.38 -12.03 -14.92
N GLU A 403 -2.53 -13.05 -14.86
CA GLU A 403 -2.88 -14.34 -14.24
C GLU A 403 -3.13 -14.25 -12.73
N ARG A 404 -2.39 -13.40 -12.01
CA ARG A 404 -2.48 -13.25 -10.54
C ARG A 404 -3.49 -12.20 -10.09
N ALA A 405 -3.68 -11.13 -10.85
CA ALA A 405 -4.52 -10.00 -10.46
C ALA A 405 -5.99 -10.15 -10.88
N ASP A 406 -6.36 -11.24 -11.47
CA ASP A 406 -7.75 -11.53 -11.90
C ASP A 406 -8.40 -10.38 -12.64
N SER A 407 -8.91 -9.90 -13.32
CA SER A 407 -9.60 -8.76 -13.94
C SER A 407 -9.63 -7.42 -13.15
N PHE A 408 -8.81 -7.25 -12.11
CA PHE A 408 -8.78 -5.97 -11.36
C PHE A 408 -8.09 -4.83 -12.11
N PHE A 409 -7.33 -5.11 -13.15
CA PHE A 409 -6.77 -4.10 -14.02
C PHE A 409 -6.86 -4.48 -15.48
N VAL A 410 -6.78 -3.47 -16.35
CA VAL A 410 -6.62 -3.63 -17.80
C VAL A 410 -5.42 -2.82 -18.28
N PRO A 411 -4.61 -3.36 -19.20
CA PRO A 411 -3.55 -2.59 -19.83
C PRO A 411 -4.12 -1.45 -20.66
N GLU A 412 -3.47 -0.27 -20.62
CA GLU A 412 -3.81 0.91 -21.43
C GLU A 412 -2.55 1.39 -22.18
N ASP A 413 -2.60 1.42 -23.47
CA ASP A 413 -1.46 1.82 -24.32
C ASP A 413 -1.22 3.33 -24.30
N ASP A 414 -2.28 4.12 -24.14
CA ASP A 414 -2.22 5.58 -24.06
C ASP A 414 -2.14 6.03 -22.60
N GLU A 415 -0.95 6.47 -22.17
CA GLU A 415 -0.72 6.92 -20.80
C GLU A 415 -1.69 8.03 -20.35
N SER A 416 -2.12 8.90 -21.28
CA SER A 416 -3.07 9.98 -20.96
C SER A 416 -4.47 9.49 -20.59
N ARG A 417 -4.81 8.24 -20.93
CA ARG A 417 -6.09 7.58 -20.62
C ARG A 417 -5.98 6.58 -19.49
N ALA A 418 -4.77 6.30 -19.03
CA ALA A 418 -4.54 5.41 -17.89
C ALA A 418 -4.98 6.06 -16.57
N ASP A 419 -5.33 5.25 -15.60
CA ASP A 419 -5.58 5.69 -14.22
C ASP A 419 -4.26 5.80 -13.45
N TYR A 420 -3.31 4.90 -13.75
CA TYR A 420 -1.97 4.87 -13.17
C TYR A 420 -0.93 4.41 -14.20
N THR A 421 0.33 4.80 -13.98
CA THR A 421 1.48 4.27 -14.73
C THR A 421 2.32 3.38 -13.84
N LEU A 422 2.52 2.13 -14.25
CA LEU A 422 3.46 1.19 -13.63
C LEU A 422 4.81 1.28 -14.33
N HIS A 423 5.82 1.72 -13.59
CA HIS A 423 7.18 1.86 -14.09
C HIS A 423 8.03 0.64 -13.78
N VAL A 424 8.83 0.23 -14.75
CA VAL A 424 9.94 -0.72 -14.59
C VAL A 424 11.23 0.03 -14.83
N ARG A 425 11.96 0.35 -13.77
CA ARG A 425 13.16 1.21 -13.81
C ARG A 425 14.19 0.76 -12.80
N HIS A 426 15.43 0.59 -13.23
CA HIS A 426 16.59 0.29 -12.37
C HIS A 426 16.37 -0.87 -11.37
N GLY A 427 15.68 -1.93 -11.82
CA GLY A 427 15.37 -3.08 -10.97
C GLY A 427 14.29 -2.80 -9.92
N LEU A 428 13.45 -1.77 -10.12
CA LEU A 428 12.32 -1.42 -9.28
C LEU A 428 11.02 -1.44 -10.07
N TYR A 429 9.94 -1.85 -9.41
CA TYR A 429 8.57 -1.65 -9.85
C TYR A 429 7.91 -0.58 -8.97
N PHE A 430 7.35 0.45 -9.57
CA PHE A 430 6.64 1.48 -8.83
C PHE A 430 5.51 2.10 -9.64
N VAL A 431 4.49 2.60 -8.93
CA VAL A 431 3.28 3.15 -9.51
C VAL A 431 3.25 4.67 -9.29
N THR A 432 2.90 5.41 -10.35
CA THR A 432 2.73 6.87 -10.30
C THR A 432 1.38 7.28 -10.89
N ARG A 433 1.06 8.57 -10.81
CA ARG A 433 0.02 9.16 -11.68
C ARG A 433 0.52 9.20 -13.13
N PRO A 434 -0.37 9.21 -14.13
CA PRO A 434 0.03 9.38 -15.52
C PRO A 434 0.88 10.66 -15.72
N ASN A 435 1.88 10.57 -16.60
CA ASN A 435 2.83 11.65 -16.90
C ASN A 435 3.70 12.11 -15.72
N ASP A 436 3.82 11.32 -14.66
CA ASP A 436 4.75 11.56 -13.55
C ASP A 436 5.74 10.39 -13.45
N GLU A 437 7.04 10.68 -13.40
CA GLU A 437 8.09 9.65 -13.33
C GLU A 437 8.85 9.64 -11.98
N HIS A 438 8.59 10.63 -11.12
CA HIS A 438 9.43 10.88 -9.94
C HIS A 438 8.65 10.90 -8.63
N ARG A 439 7.31 10.80 -8.66
CA ARG A 439 6.45 10.80 -7.48
C ARG A 439 5.72 9.46 -7.34
N PRO A 440 6.37 8.44 -6.79
CA PRO A 440 5.70 7.17 -6.54
C PRO A 440 4.54 7.35 -5.56
N LEU A 441 3.42 6.72 -5.86
CA LEU A 441 2.23 6.71 -4.99
C LEU A 441 2.40 5.75 -3.82
N LEU A 442 3.13 4.64 -4.06
CA LEU A 442 3.34 3.54 -3.14
C LEU A 442 4.84 3.27 -2.98
N GLN A 443 5.19 2.49 -1.98
CA GLN A 443 6.56 2.02 -1.80
C GLN A 443 7.01 1.24 -3.05
N PRO A 444 8.14 1.62 -3.68
CA PRO A 444 8.71 0.84 -4.78
C PRO A 444 9.05 -0.59 -4.35
N VAL A 445 8.79 -1.56 -5.22
CA VAL A 445 9.09 -2.98 -5.01
C VAL A 445 10.34 -3.35 -5.78
N ALA A 446 11.33 -3.96 -5.11
CA ALA A 446 12.53 -4.42 -5.77
C ALA A 446 12.24 -5.64 -6.68
N ALA A 447 12.76 -5.64 -7.90
CA ALA A 447 12.51 -6.71 -8.87
C ALA A 447 13.17 -8.06 -8.45
N ASP A 448 14.15 -8.03 -7.55
CA ASP A 448 14.81 -9.21 -6.98
C ASP A 448 14.08 -9.78 -5.74
N ASP A 449 13.03 -9.10 -5.26
CA ASP A 449 12.17 -9.65 -4.21
C ASP A 449 11.46 -10.91 -4.73
N PRO A 450 11.60 -12.08 -4.10
CA PRO A 450 10.89 -13.28 -4.52
C PRO A 450 9.38 -13.15 -4.59
N GLN A 451 8.80 -12.20 -3.83
CA GLN A 451 7.38 -11.90 -3.76
C GLN A 451 6.99 -10.64 -4.57
N ALA A 452 7.90 -10.10 -5.41
CA ALA A 452 7.67 -8.84 -6.11
C ALA A 452 6.34 -8.79 -6.87
N PHE A 453 6.03 -9.85 -7.64
CA PHE A 453 4.81 -9.91 -8.43
C PHE A 453 3.56 -10.07 -7.58
N GLU A 454 3.65 -10.78 -6.47
CA GLU A 454 2.53 -10.96 -5.52
C GLU A 454 2.20 -9.62 -4.84
N ARG A 455 3.20 -8.94 -4.29
CA ARG A 455 3.03 -7.60 -3.69
C ARG A 455 2.50 -6.58 -4.69
N LEU A 456 2.96 -6.63 -5.93
CA LEU A 456 2.47 -5.74 -6.98
C LEU A 456 1.01 -6.05 -7.36
N ALA A 457 0.65 -7.32 -7.50
CA ALA A 457 -0.72 -7.75 -7.77
C ALA A 457 -1.67 -7.34 -6.63
N ASP A 458 -1.25 -7.51 -5.36
CA ASP A 458 -2.02 -7.08 -4.19
C ASP A 458 -2.19 -5.55 -4.15
N SER A 459 -1.14 -4.80 -4.48
CA SER A 459 -1.23 -3.34 -4.60
C SER A 459 -2.21 -2.90 -5.69
N LEU A 460 -2.21 -3.55 -6.86
CA LEU A 460 -3.14 -3.26 -7.95
C LEU A 460 -4.60 -3.62 -7.57
N ARG A 461 -4.82 -4.73 -6.85
CA ARG A 461 -6.13 -5.06 -6.29
C ARG A 461 -6.62 -3.99 -5.32
N ALA A 462 -5.76 -3.56 -4.42
CA ALA A 462 -6.10 -2.53 -3.44
C ALA A 462 -6.40 -1.19 -4.12
N LEU A 463 -5.63 -0.78 -5.14
CA LEU A 463 -5.90 0.40 -5.96
C LEU A 463 -7.26 0.32 -6.66
N SER A 464 -7.58 -0.82 -7.29
CA SER A 464 -8.86 -1.06 -7.96
C SER A 464 -10.02 -0.96 -6.98
N ARG A 465 -9.90 -1.61 -5.81
CA ARG A 465 -10.94 -1.58 -4.77
C ARG A 465 -11.13 -0.17 -4.21
N TRP A 466 -10.06 0.54 -3.91
CA TRP A 466 -10.14 1.92 -3.44
C TRP A 466 -10.81 2.83 -4.47
N GLN A 467 -10.47 2.68 -5.75
CA GLN A 467 -11.09 3.44 -6.83
C GLN A 467 -12.59 3.11 -6.96
N TYR A 468 -12.96 1.82 -6.85
CA TYR A 468 -14.36 1.40 -6.80
C TYR A 468 -15.12 2.09 -5.66
N LEU A 469 -14.56 2.06 -4.42
CA LEU A 469 -15.18 2.71 -3.26
C LEU A 469 -15.29 4.23 -3.43
N ARG A 470 -14.28 4.86 -4.03
CA ARG A 470 -14.33 6.29 -4.37
C ARG A 470 -15.47 6.62 -5.33
N ASP A 471 -15.64 5.81 -6.35
CA ASP A 471 -16.59 6.05 -7.44
C ASP A 471 -17.97 5.41 -7.19
N LEU A 472 -18.14 4.68 -6.08
CA LEU A 472 -19.38 4.03 -5.67
C LEU A 472 -20.54 5.04 -5.61
N ARG A 473 -21.60 4.80 -6.38
CA ARG A 473 -22.82 5.61 -6.44
C ARG A 473 -24.04 4.73 -6.60
N ASN A 474 -25.18 5.21 -6.08
CA ASN A 474 -26.47 4.65 -6.46
C ASN A 474 -27.01 5.44 -7.67
N PRO A 475 -27.12 4.81 -8.86
CA PRO A 475 -27.61 5.51 -10.06
C PRO A 475 -29.04 6.02 -9.93
N GLU A 476 -29.83 5.43 -9.02
CA GLU A 476 -31.26 5.77 -8.82
C GLU A 476 -31.46 6.85 -7.76
N ALA A 477 -30.38 7.30 -7.07
CA ALA A 477 -30.45 8.23 -5.95
C ALA A 477 -29.35 9.30 -6.01
N ASP A 478 -29.40 10.16 -7.01
CA ASP A 478 -28.39 11.21 -7.28
C ASP A 478 -28.65 12.52 -6.49
N GLN A 479 -29.77 12.59 -5.76
CA GLN A 479 -30.10 13.76 -4.93
C GLN A 479 -29.54 13.57 -3.50
N PRO A 480 -29.03 14.66 -2.88
CA PRO A 480 -28.60 14.59 -1.49
C PRO A 480 -29.78 14.30 -0.57
N LEU A 481 -29.60 13.37 0.39
CA LEU A 481 -30.59 13.05 1.42
C LEU A 481 -30.31 13.79 2.73
N ILE A 482 -29.09 14.28 2.92
CA ILE A 482 -28.64 15.02 4.10
C ILE A 482 -27.91 16.30 3.70
N ASP A 483 -27.97 17.32 4.58
CA ASP A 483 -27.19 18.54 4.43
C ASP A 483 -25.79 18.33 5.03
N VAL A 484 -24.77 18.74 4.31
CA VAL A 484 -23.36 18.63 4.73
C VAL A 484 -22.75 20.02 4.81
N GLU A 485 -22.37 20.44 6.00
CA GLU A 485 -21.71 21.71 6.26
C GLU A 485 -20.26 21.50 6.69
N VAL A 486 -19.33 22.17 6.00
CA VAL A 486 -17.89 22.13 6.35
C VAL A 486 -17.49 23.49 6.92
N ARG A 487 -16.96 23.50 8.13
CA ARG A 487 -16.49 24.71 8.82
C ARG A 487 -15.00 24.62 9.06
N ARG A 488 -14.25 25.57 8.54
CA ARG A 488 -12.83 25.77 8.80
C ARG A 488 -12.64 26.83 9.91
N GLU A 489 -11.54 26.72 10.66
CA GLU A 489 -11.20 27.75 11.66
C GLU A 489 -11.22 29.15 11.02
N SER A 490 -11.96 30.07 11.63
CA SER A 490 -12.05 31.47 11.24
C SER A 490 -12.73 31.77 9.89
N GLU A 491 -13.31 30.78 9.20
CA GLU A 491 -14.03 30.98 7.95
C GLU A 491 -15.54 30.77 8.12
N ALA A 492 -16.31 31.32 7.20
CA ALA A 492 -17.73 31.03 7.14
C ALA A 492 -17.98 29.56 6.74
N PRO A 493 -18.99 28.91 7.31
CA PRO A 493 -19.30 27.52 6.95
C PRO A 493 -19.69 27.39 5.47
N VAL A 494 -19.22 26.34 4.84
CA VAL A 494 -19.54 26.01 3.44
C VAL A 494 -20.53 24.86 3.41
N ARG A 495 -21.73 25.08 2.88
CA ARG A 495 -22.73 24.03 2.63
C ARG A 495 -22.53 23.43 1.25
N LEU A 496 -22.63 22.11 1.18
CA LEU A 496 -22.49 21.38 -0.07
C LEU A 496 -23.85 21.31 -0.79
N ALA A 497 -23.94 21.95 -1.94
CA ALA A 497 -25.19 22.06 -2.71
C ALA A 497 -25.53 20.82 -3.57
N SER A 498 -24.66 19.81 -3.62
CA SER A 498 -24.87 18.58 -4.39
C SER A 498 -24.29 17.36 -3.68
N ALA A 499 -24.71 16.16 -4.07
CA ALA A 499 -24.17 14.90 -3.56
C ALA A 499 -22.68 14.71 -3.90
N HIS A 500 -22.21 15.32 -5.00
CA HIS A 500 -20.82 15.22 -5.46
C HIS A 500 -20.28 16.61 -5.86
N PRO A 501 -19.98 17.47 -4.88
CA PRO A 501 -19.48 18.83 -5.13
C PRO A 501 -18.04 18.79 -5.65
N SER A 502 -17.62 19.92 -6.27
CA SER A 502 -16.21 20.14 -6.64
C SER A 502 -15.30 20.07 -5.41
N PRO A 503 -14.03 19.64 -5.58
CA PRO A 503 -13.10 19.55 -4.47
C PRO A 503 -12.94 20.86 -3.69
N LEU A 504 -13.12 20.79 -2.36
CA LEU A 504 -12.96 21.93 -1.48
C LEU A 504 -11.46 22.11 -1.15
N PRO A 505 -10.81 23.23 -1.53
CA PRO A 505 -9.42 23.48 -1.18
C PRO A 505 -9.27 23.73 0.33
N VAL A 506 -8.31 23.05 0.95
CA VAL A 506 -7.97 23.17 2.36
C VAL A 506 -6.53 23.65 2.47
N ALA A 507 -6.36 24.89 2.94
CA ALA A 507 -5.04 25.46 3.18
C ALA A 507 -4.51 25.07 4.57
N LEU A 508 -3.23 24.70 4.64
CA LEU A 508 -2.53 24.45 5.88
C LEU A 508 -1.83 25.72 6.36
N THR A 509 -1.84 25.97 7.67
CA THR A 509 -1.15 27.10 8.32
C THR A 509 -0.04 26.59 9.23
N GLU A 510 1.07 27.31 9.28
CA GLU A 510 2.17 26.95 10.14
C GLU A 510 1.85 27.26 11.63
N ARG A 511 2.02 26.24 12.50
CA ARG A 511 1.88 26.37 13.95
C ARG A 511 3.01 25.56 14.61
N ASN A 512 3.87 26.25 15.35
CA ASN A 512 5.00 25.62 16.03
C ASN A 512 5.90 24.75 15.15
N GLY A 513 6.15 25.18 13.91
CA GLY A 513 6.97 24.42 12.94
C GLY A 513 6.23 23.28 12.23
N VAL A 514 4.93 23.10 12.46
CA VAL A 514 4.10 22.11 11.76
C VAL A 514 3.06 22.82 10.92
N PHE A 515 2.90 22.41 9.67
CA PHE A 515 1.84 22.89 8.81
C PHE A 515 0.59 22.05 9.02
N GLU A 516 -0.44 22.65 9.60
CA GLU A 516 -1.68 21.95 9.96
C GLU A 516 -2.92 22.83 9.80
N THR A 517 -4.09 22.23 9.79
CA THR A 517 -5.38 22.86 9.89
C THR A 517 -6.40 21.95 10.53
N THR A 518 -7.49 22.51 11.04
CA THR A 518 -8.63 21.77 11.59
C THR A 518 -9.92 22.14 10.88
N ILE A 519 -10.73 21.14 10.59
CA ILE A 519 -12.08 21.33 10.03
C ILE A 519 -13.12 20.63 10.91
N ALA A 520 -14.33 21.13 10.92
CA ALA A 520 -15.52 20.46 11.43
C ALA A 520 -16.46 20.15 10.27
N ILE A 521 -16.94 18.90 10.19
CA ILE A 521 -17.93 18.46 9.21
C ILE A 521 -19.19 18.14 9.97
N GLN A 522 -20.30 18.79 9.63
CA GLN A 522 -21.60 18.61 10.25
C GLN A 522 -22.59 18.03 9.24
N LEU A 523 -23.30 17.00 9.65
CA LEU A 523 -24.34 16.34 8.89
C LEU A 523 -25.69 16.66 9.51
N THR A 524 -26.71 16.97 8.68
CA THR A 524 -28.07 17.18 9.16
C THR A 524 -29.04 16.44 8.25
N ASN A 525 -29.79 15.50 8.80
CA ASN A 525 -30.87 14.83 8.08
C ASN A 525 -32.05 15.81 7.92
N PHE A 526 -32.41 16.12 6.69
CA PHE A 526 -33.56 17.01 6.39
C PHE A 526 -34.81 16.22 5.94
N GLN A 527 -34.76 14.90 5.99
CA GLN A 527 -35.92 14.05 5.74
C GLN A 527 -36.79 13.96 6.99
N ASP A 528 -38.05 13.53 6.83
CA ASP A 528 -39.00 13.40 7.94
C ASP A 528 -38.78 12.14 8.77
N GLN A 529 -37.86 11.31 8.39
CA GLN A 529 -37.53 10.02 9.00
C GLN A 529 -36.06 9.86 9.23
N PRO A 530 -35.64 9.04 10.21
CA PRO A 530 -34.26 8.80 10.50
C PRO A 530 -33.56 8.00 9.38
N LEU A 531 -32.29 8.24 9.22
CA LEU A 531 -31.40 7.58 8.23
C LEU A 531 -30.17 7.02 8.93
N TYR A 532 -29.60 5.93 8.40
CA TYR A 532 -28.33 5.43 8.84
C TYR A 532 -27.21 5.98 7.95
N CYS A 533 -26.11 6.40 8.58
CA CYS A 533 -24.96 6.92 7.86
C CYS A 533 -23.69 6.18 8.27
N THR A 534 -23.01 5.61 7.30
CA THR A 534 -21.65 5.11 7.46
C THR A 534 -20.70 6.03 6.72
N VAL A 535 -19.76 6.63 7.45
CA VAL A 535 -18.74 7.54 6.89
C VAL A 535 -17.51 6.74 6.51
N LEU A 536 -17.18 6.75 5.23
CA LEU A 536 -16.00 6.11 4.68
C LEU A 536 -14.96 7.20 4.36
N TYR A 537 -13.87 7.21 5.10
CA TYR A 537 -12.71 8.05 4.79
C TYR A 537 -11.77 7.31 3.86
N LEU A 538 -11.49 7.87 2.70
CA LEU A 538 -10.57 7.33 1.72
C LEU A 538 -9.31 8.19 1.71
N SER A 539 -8.23 7.60 2.20
CA SER A 539 -6.96 8.30 2.36
C SER A 539 -6.13 8.34 1.08
N ARG A 540 -5.19 9.27 1.02
CA ARG A 540 -4.18 9.39 -0.02
C ARG A 540 -3.34 8.10 -0.20
N ALA A 541 -3.11 7.35 0.86
CA ALA A 541 -2.37 6.09 0.85
C ALA A 541 -3.24 4.88 0.49
N PHE A 542 -4.40 5.12 -0.15
CA PHE A 542 -5.34 4.11 -0.62
C PHE A 542 -5.98 3.26 0.49
N GLY A 543 -5.98 3.77 1.72
CA GLY A 543 -6.74 3.22 2.82
C GLY A 543 -8.20 3.64 2.79
N SER A 544 -9.05 2.85 3.44
CA SER A 544 -10.48 3.08 3.56
C SER A 544 -10.95 2.76 4.98
N PHE A 545 -11.44 3.77 5.71
CA PHE A 545 -11.70 3.69 7.15
C PHE A 545 -13.08 4.21 7.52
N THR A 546 -13.74 3.59 8.49
CA THR A 546 -15.08 3.95 8.97
C THR A 546 -15.08 4.65 10.33
N GLY A 547 -13.97 5.20 10.79
CA GLY A 547 -13.76 5.66 12.18
C GLY A 547 -14.19 7.10 12.51
N PHE A 548 -14.78 7.86 11.59
CA PHE A 548 -15.19 9.26 11.83
C PHE A 548 -16.61 9.42 12.41
N LEU A 549 -17.44 8.41 12.27
CA LEU A 549 -18.66 8.15 13.03
C LEU A 549 -18.66 6.65 13.32
N PRO A 550 -19.49 6.19 14.27
CA PRO A 550 -19.83 4.77 14.31
C PRO A 550 -20.37 4.31 12.98
N THR A 551 -20.08 3.09 12.63
CA THR A 551 -20.74 2.42 11.52
C THR A 551 -22.25 2.36 11.78
N ASN A 552 -23.02 2.59 10.72
CA ASN A 552 -24.47 2.63 10.85
C ASN A 552 -25.00 3.71 11.83
N HIS A 553 -24.31 4.86 11.92
CA HIS A 553 -24.78 5.95 12.80
C HIS A 553 -26.13 6.48 12.33
N ARG A 554 -27.10 6.52 13.26
CA ARG A 554 -28.43 6.99 12.98
C ARG A 554 -28.54 8.51 13.06
N LEU A 555 -28.97 9.12 11.96
CA LEU A 555 -29.18 10.57 11.82
C LEU A 555 -30.66 10.88 12.04
N GLU A 556 -30.98 11.50 13.17
CA GLU A 556 -32.34 11.94 13.48
C GLU A 556 -32.78 13.15 12.62
N PRO A 557 -34.04 13.26 12.24
CA PRO A 557 -34.57 14.39 11.53
C PRO A 557 -34.27 15.74 12.20
N GLY A 558 -33.60 16.64 11.47
CA GLY A 558 -33.24 17.97 11.92
C GLY A 558 -32.17 18.07 13.00
N VAL A 559 -31.60 16.95 13.47
CA VAL A 559 -30.55 16.93 14.49
C VAL A 559 -29.17 16.98 13.85
N PRO A 560 -28.35 18.03 14.10
CA PRO A 560 -27.00 18.12 13.55
C PRO A 560 -26.05 17.14 14.24
N THR A 561 -25.35 16.34 13.43
CA THR A 561 -24.32 15.39 13.87
C THR A 561 -22.97 15.81 13.32
N THR A 562 -21.92 15.89 14.15
CA THR A 562 -20.59 16.35 13.73
C THR A 562 -19.61 15.18 13.66
N LEU A 563 -18.85 15.09 12.55
CA LEU A 563 -17.83 14.06 12.34
C LEU A 563 -16.58 14.33 13.20
N GLY A 564 -15.91 13.26 13.58
CA GLY A 564 -14.62 13.30 14.25
C GLY A 564 -14.74 13.45 15.75
N LEU A 565 -14.37 12.43 16.47
CA LEU A 565 -14.15 12.47 17.90
C LEU A 565 -12.67 12.65 18.16
N ALA A 566 -12.27 13.91 18.44
CA ALA A 566 -11.04 14.08 19.20
C ALA A 566 -11.29 13.47 20.60
N ARG A 567 -10.57 12.41 20.96
CA ARG A 567 -10.40 11.99 22.36
C ARG A 567 -9.61 13.11 23.08
N SER A 568 -10.32 14.19 23.40
CA SER A 568 -9.75 15.27 24.19
C SER A 568 -9.87 14.91 25.67
N ARG A 569 -8.79 15.12 26.43
CA ARG A 569 -8.79 15.07 27.91
C ARG A 569 -9.57 16.22 28.56
N LEU A 570 -10.27 17.03 27.76
CA LEU A 570 -11.06 18.17 28.21
C LEU A 570 -12.49 17.76 28.56
N ASN A 571 -13.15 18.59 29.36
CA ASN A 571 -14.53 18.44 29.80
C ASN A 571 -15.47 18.20 28.60
N PRO A 572 -16.45 17.25 28.64
CA PRO A 572 -17.37 16.95 27.53
C PRO A 572 -18.06 18.18 26.94
N ALA A 573 -18.33 19.21 27.76
CA ALA A 573 -18.95 20.48 27.33
C ALA A 573 -18.02 21.35 26.44
N ASP A 574 -16.72 21.13 26.49
CA ASP A 574 -15.70 21.90 25.77
C ASP A 574 -15.15 21.15 24.54
N ARG A 575 -15.62 19.92 24.28
CA ARG A 575 -15.21 19.10 23.15
C ARG A 575 -15.83 19.62 21.86
N LYS A 576 -14.99 20.19 20.99
CA LYS A 576 -15.35 20.43 19.59
C LYS A 576 -14.78 19.31 18.77
N PRO A 577 -15.61 18.48 18.08
CA PRO A 577 -15.13 17.48 17.16
C PRO A 577 -14.49 18.17 15.95
N LEU A 578 -13.17 18.10 15.87
CA LEU A 578 -12.36 18.72 14.83
C LEU A 578 -11.49 17.66 14.16
N ILE A 579 -11.53 17.61 12.84
CA ILE A 579 -10.65 16.75 12.06
C ILE A 579 -9.40 17.55 11.74
N ARG A 580 -8.24 17.04 12.13
CA ARG A 580 -6.94 17.68 11.89
C ARG A 580 -6.29 17.08 10.63
N PHE A 581 -5.81 17.97 9.77
CA PHE A 581 -4.93 17.65 8.66
C PHE A 581 -3.57 18.28 8.90
N SER A 582 -2.50 17.52 8.65
CA SER A 582 -1.13 17.98 8.73
C SER A 582 -0.38 17.67 7.45
N LEU A 583 0.65 18.47 7.13
CA LEU A 583 1.52 18.21 5.99
C LEU A 583 2.39 16.98 6.30
N GLU A 584 2.15 15.89 5.57
CA GLU A 584 2.94 14.67 5.69
C GLU A 584 4.33 14.82 5.04
N ASP A 585 5.33 14.15 5.60
CA ASP A 585 6.71 14.19 5.08
C ASP A 585 6.80 13.72 3.63
N VAL A 586 6.02 12.71 3.23
CA VAL A 586 5.99 12.23 1.84
C VAL A 586 5.49 13.31 0.86
N ILE A 587 4.50 14.12 1.27
CA ILE A 587 3.98 15.22 0.44
C ILE A 587 5.05 16.30 0.26
N ARG A 588 5.76 16.61 1.33
CA ARG A 588 6.82 17.60 1.36
C ARG A 588 8.06 17.13 0.57
N GLU A 589 8.58 15.96 0.90
CA GLU A 589 9.83 15.43 0.34
C GLU A 589 9.74 15.02 -1.13
N TYR A 590 8.56 14.59 -1.60
CA TYR A 590 8.29 14.35 -3.03
C TYR A 590 7.69 15.56 -3.74
N ASN A 591 7.68 16.73 -3.11
CA ASN A 591 7.22 18.00 -3.68
C ASN A 591 5.86 17.88 -4.41
N TRP A 592 4.86 17.25 -3.74
CA TRP A 592 3.50 17.18 -4.25
C TRP A 592 2.82 18.56 -4.16
N PRO A 593 2.11 19.07 -5.18
CA PRO A 593 1.39 20.34 -5.09
C PRO A 593 0.21 20.28 -4.13
N ASP A 594 -0.48 19.18 -4.13
CA ASP A 594 -1.63 18.89 -3.27
C ASP A 594 -1.89 17.38 -3.20
N VAL A 595 -2.73 16.99 -2.26
CA VAL A 595 -3.30 15.65 -2.17
C VAL A 595 -4.80 15.73 -1.97
N THR A 596 -5.51 14.70 -2.41
CA THR A 596 -6.97 14.64 -2.33
C THR A 596 -7.39 13.56 -1.35
N GLU A 597 -8.26 13.93 -0.41
CA GLU A 597 -8.87 13.09 0.60
C GLU A 597 -10.39 13.07 0.40
N TYR A 598 -11.04 11.94 0.67
CA TYR A 598 -12.48 11.82 0.46
C TYR A 598 -13.18 11.35 1.73
N PHE A 599 -14.30 12.02 2.06
CA PHE A 599 -15.29 11.54 3.00
C PHE A 599 -16.51 11.12 2.20
N LYS A 600 -16.70 9.82 2.04
CA LYS A 600 -17.85 9.25 1.37
C LYS A 600 -18.88 8.85 2.42
N LEU A 601 -20.06 9.42 2.32
CA LEU A 601 -21.19 9.15 3.20
C LEU A 601 -22.09 8.13 2.51
N LEU A 602 -22.19 6.93 3.07
CA LEU A 602 -23.18 5.95 2.65
C LEU A 602 -24.40 6.12 3.56
N ILE A 603 -25.52 6.49 2.96
CA ILE A 603 -26.77 6.79 3.65
C ILE A 603 -27.77 5.70 3.29
N THR A 604 -28.33 5.03 4.28
CA THR A 604 -29.21 3.88 4.11
C THR A 604 -30.46 4.02 4.99
N THR A 605 -31.56 3.36 4.60
CA THR A 605 -32.76 3.27 5.42
C THR A 605 -32.62 2.21 6.52
N ASP A 606 -31.76 1.22 6.30
CA ASP A 606 -31.47 0.12 7.22
C ASP A 606 -29.98 0.03 7.52
N PRO A 607 -29.56 -0.46 8.70
CA PRO A 607 -28.14 -0.65 9.00
C PRO A 607 -27.49 -1.64 8.04
N LEU A 608 -26.27 -1.33 7.58
CA LEU A 608 -25.45 -2.22 6.75
C LEU A 608 -24.95 -3.42 7.54
N SER A 609 -24.80 -4.56 6.86
CA SER A 609 -24.24 -5.78 7.43
C SER A 609 -22.74 -5.64 7.73
N GLU A 610 -22.22 -6.46 8.65
CA GLU A 610 -20.78 -6.51 8.96
C GLU A 610 -19.94 -6.98 7.75
N THR A 611 -20.49 -7.83 6.89
CA THR A 611 -19.86 -8.18 5.61
C THR A 611 -19.63 -6.95 4.78
N THR A 612 -20.65 -6.11 4.64
CA THR A 612 -20.55 -4.85 3.91
C THR A 612 -19.60 -3.88 4.60
N LEU A 613 -19.71 -3.73 5.92
CA LEU A 613 -18.79 -2.86 6.68
C LEU A 613 -17.34 -3.32 6.57
N ALA A 614 -17.08 -4.62 6.58
CA ALA A 614 -15.74 -5.18 6.33
C ALA A 614 -15.30 -4.99 4.87
N PHE A 615 -16.21 -5.15 3.91
CA PHE A 615 -15.95 -4.86 2.50
C PHE A 615 -15.62 -3.39 2.26
N LEU A 616 -16.14 -2.46 3.03
CA LEU A 616 -15.85 -1.03 2.92
C LEU A 616 -14.48 -0.64 3.49
N GLN A 617 -13.84 -1.47 4.30
CA GLN A 617 -12.57 -1.18 4.96
C GLN A 617 -11.38 -1.76 4.20
N GLN A 618 -10.30 -1.02 4.14
CA GLN A 618 -9.03 -1.41 3.54
C GLN A 618 -7.88 -0.68 4.23
N ASP A 619 -6.82 -1.42 4.58
CA ASP A 619 -5.61 -0.83 5.13
C ASP A 619 -4.88 0.05 4.13
N GLU A 620 -4.11 1.00 4.62
CA GLU A 620 -3.25 1.82 3.77
C GLU A 620 -2.14 0.99 3.14
N LEU A 621 -1.88 1.27 1.87
CA LEU A 621 -0.72 0.72 1.19
C LEU A 621 0.55 1.42 1.69
N PRO A 622 1.70 0.71 1.74
CA PRO A 622 2.96 1.30 2.17
C PRO A 622 3.32 2.53 1.34
N SER A 623 3.49 3.67 2.02
CA SER A 623 3.91 4.92 1.38
C SER A 623 5.37 4.86 0.95
N PRO A 624 5.78 5.66 -0.06
CA PRO A 624 7.17 5.81 -0.44
C PRO A 624 8.07 6.16 0.75
N PRO A 625 9.37 5.79 0.72
CA PRO A 625 10.30 6.07 1.80
C PRO A 625 10.53 7.57 1.99
N THR A 626 10.64 8.02 3.25
CA THR A 626 10.92 9.41 3.65
C THR A 626 12.06 9.50 4.66
N LEU A 627 12.72 10.64 4.74
CA LEU A 627 13.79 10.89 5.72
C LEU A 627 13.27 10.82 7.16
N ALA A 628 12.06 11.29 7.41
CA ALA A 628 11.47 11.37 8.74
C ALA A 628 11.15 10.00 9.35
N LYS A 629 10.87 8.97 8.55
CA LYS A 629 10.68 7.58 9.04
C LYS A 629 11.92 7.01 9.76
N ARG A 630 13.10 7.61 9.58
CA ARG A 630 14.34 7.18 10.25
C ARG A 630 14.40 7.58 11.74
N LEU A 631 13.57 8.50 12.20
CA LEU A 631 13.71 9.16 13.52
C LEU A 631 12.55 8.94 14.51
N ARG A 632 11.43 8.30 14.13
CA ARG A 632 10.23 8.16 14.98
C ARG A 632 10.06 6.78 15.64
N ARG A 633 9.53 6.81 16.88
CA ARG A 633 9.00 5.65 17.63
C ARG A 633 7.48 5.51 17.36
N PRO A 634 6.90 4.28 17.41
CA PRO A 634 5.50 4.04 17.02
C PRO A 634 4.47 4.47 18.05
N GLY A 635 3.32 4.93 17.61
CA GLY A 635 2.04 5.00 18.30
C GLY A 635 1.36 6.36 18.37
N ASP A 636 0.29 6.57 17.56
CA ASP A 636 -0.90 7.38 17.90
C ASP A 636 -1.98 7.23 16.81
N ASP A 637 -3.11 6.57 17.14
CA ASP A 637 -4.37 6.55 16.38
C ASP A 637 -5.56 6.61 17.32
N ASN A 638 -6.65 7.31 16.95
CA ASN A 638 -7.86 7.41 17.77
C ASN A 638 -9.18 7.53 16.97
N ARG A 639 -10.24 6.86 17.45
CA ARG A 639 -11.61 6.79 16.87
C ARG A 639 -12.73 6.68 17.92
N GLY A 640 -14.02 6.87 17.53
CA GLY A 640 -15.28 6.52 18.19
C GLY A 640 -16.47 7.52 18.03
N ALA A 641 -17.74 7.36 18.34
CA ALA A 641 -18.90 6.54 18.07
C ALA A 641 -20.30 7.18 18.45
N ALA A 642 -21.44 6.82 17.90
CA ALA A 642 -22.85 6.34 18.05
C ALA A 642 -24.06 7.32 18.29
N MET A 643 -25.38 7.06 18.08
CA MET A 643 -26.53 6.21 17.62
C MET A 643 -27.90 6.99 17.58
N THR A 644 -29.07 6.66 17.12
CA THR A 644 -30.20 5.83 16.63
C THR A 644 -31.52 6.56 16.20
N GLU A 645 -32.41 6.10 15.36
CA GLU A 645 -33.75 5.49 15.03
C GLU A 645 -34.70 6.08 13.95
N GLU A 646 -35.74 5.44 13.42
CA GLU A 646 -36.40 5.04 12.14
C GLU A 646 -37.61 5.87 11.54
N LEU A 647 -37.95 5.75 10.19
CA LEU A 647 -39.23 5.51 9.47
C LEU A 647 -39.36 6.03 8.01
N ASP A 648 -39.90 5.15 7.13
CA ASP A 648 -40.61 5.15 5.79
C ASP A 648 -40.13 5.87 4.49
N PRO A 649 -40.59 5.48 3.21
CA PRO A 649 -39.64 4.85 2.25
C PRO A 649 -38.89 5.88 1.40
N LEU A 650 -37.63 6.02 1.67
CA LEU A 650 -36.59 6.66 0.85
C LEU A 650 -35.86 5.59 0.02
N PRO A 651 -35.05 5.95 -0.98
CA PRO A 651 -34.21 4.97 -1.65
C PRO A 651 -33.40 4.19 -0.62
N ALA A 652 -33.34 2.87 -0.76
CA ALA A 652 -32.73 1.98 0.21
C ALA A 652 -31.29 2.36 0.57
N TRP A 653 -30.62 3.10 -0.32
CA TRP A 653 -29.32 3.71 -0.06
C TRP A 653 -29.02 4.86 -1.02
N SER A 654 -28.13 5.75 -0.60
CA SER A 654 -27.59 6.86 -1.40
C SER A 654 -26.13 7.14 -1.01
N THR A 655 -25.39 7.87 -1.82
CA THR A 655 -24.05 8.34 -1.50
C THR A 655 -23.90 9.84 -1.67
N GLN A 656 -23.18 10.47 -0.74
CA GLN A 656 -22.66 11.81 -0.89
C GLN A 656 -21.14 11.80 -0.67
N THR A 657 -20.39 12.58 -1.43
CA THR A 657 -18.94 12.57 -1.35
C THR A 657 -18.42 13.99 -1.11
N LEU A 658 -17.79 14.21 0.04
CA LEU A 658 -17.00 15.42 0.28
C LEU A 658 -15.56 15.14 -0.16
N THR A 659 -15.08 15.90 -1.13
CA THR A 659 -13.71 15.85 -1.64
C THR A 659 -12.92 17.02 -1.09
N LEU A 660 -11.84 16.75 -0.35
CA LEU A 660 -10.94 17.75 0.20
C LEU A 660 -9.62 17.74 -0.56
N ARG A 661 -9.20 18.89 -1.07
CA ARG A 661 -7.89 19.08 -1.70
C ARG A 661 -6.96 19.80 -0.73
N ILE A 662 -6.09 19.04 -0.07
CA ILE A 662 -5.10 19.56 0.89
C ILE A 662 -3.95 20.17 0.10
N VAL A 663 -3.78 21.48 0.19
CA VAL A 663 -2.77 22.22 -0.57
C VAL A 663 -1.44 22.22 0.19
N ASN A 664 -0.35 21.84 -0.48
CA ASN A 664 1.00 21.89 0.10
C ASN A 664 1.53 23.33 0.12
N PRO A 665 1.69 23.97 1.29
CA PRO A 665 2.20 25.34 1.37
C PRO A 665 3.70 25.45 1.07
N LEU A 666 4.40 24.31 1.06
CA LEU A 666 5.83 24.22 0.73
C LEU A 666 6.07 23.74 -0.71
N TYR A 667 5.03 23.62 -1.53
CA TYR A 667 5.20 23.24 -2.94
C TYR A 667 6.16 24.19 -3.65
N ASN A 668 7.16 23.64 -4.31
CA ASN A 668 8.27 24.36 -4.92
C ASN A 668 9.12 25.23 -3.97
N LYS A 669 9.00 25.02 -2.65
CA LYS A 669 9.85 25.65 -1.63
C LYS A 669 10.74 24.59 -0.99
N VAL A 670 12.05 24.69 -1.21
CA VAL A 670 13.00 23.63 -0.87
C VAL A 670 14.02 24.09 0.16
N ASN A 671 14.27 23.22 1.15
CA ASN A 671 15.36 23.41 2.09
C ASN A 671 16.65 22.76 1.55
N PRO A 672 17.72 23.52 1.36
CA PRO A 672 19.00 23.01 0.87
C PRO A 672 19.57 21.86 1.72
N GLU A 673 19.41 21.90 3.05
CA GLU A 673 19.93 20.86 3.93
C GLU A 673 19.18 19.54 3.76
N GLU A 674 17.86 19.58 3.56
CA GLU A 674 17.05 18.38 3.29
C GLU A 674 17.45 17.73 1.96
N ILE A 675 17.63 18.53 0.91
CA ILE A 675 18.11 18.01 -0.38
C ILE A 675 19.51 17.37 -0.21
N SER A 676 20.42 18.00 0.53
CA SER A 676 21.74 17.43 0.80
C SER A 676 21.63 16.08 1.51
N GLN A 677 20.77 15.96 2.52
CA GLN A 677 20.54 14.71 3.25
C GLN A 677 19.90 13.60 2.39
N MET A 678 19.03 13.97 1.44
CA MET A 678 18.47 13.02 0.47
C MET A 678 19.53 12.48 -0.49
N LEU A 679 20.51 13.32 -0.83
CA LEU A 679 21.59 12.99 -1.77
C LEU A 679 22.83 12.41 -1.09
N GLU A 680 22.95 12.50 0.24
CA GLU A 680 24.09 11.92 0.96
C GLU A 680 24.16 10.42 0.73
N PRO A 681 25.28 9.92 0.15
CA PRO A 681 25.47 8.48 -0.01
C PRO A 681 25.70 7.84 1.35
N VAL A 682 24.74 7.08 1.85
CA VAL A 682 24.93 6.32 3.08
C VAL A 682 25.93 5.19 2.82
N ALA A 683 27.05 5.22 3.53
CA ALA A 683 28.16 4.27 3.40
C ALA A 683 27.85 2.88 4.02
N ALA A 684 26.59 2.50 4.22
CA ALA A 684 26.20 1.24 4.85
C ALA A 684 25.78 0.18 3.82
N LEU A 685 26.29 -1.02 3.99
CA LEU A 685 26.07 -2.21 3.14
C LEU A 685 24.79 -2.98 3.51
N ASP A 686 23.75 -2.33 4.04
CA ASP A 686 22.51 -2.98 4.50
C ASP A 686 21.27 -2.62 3.64
N GLU A 687 20.10 -3.19 3.96
CA GLU A 687 18.85 -2.95 3.24
C GLU A 687 18.40 -1.48 3.27
N THR A 688 18.83 -0.69 4.28
CA THR A 688 18.53 0.73 4.36
C THR A 688 19.27 1.53 3.26
N ALA A 689 20.39 1.05 2.76
CA ALA A 689 21.11 1.68 1.64
C ALA A 689 20.29 1.67 0.34
N ARG A 690 19.54 0.59 0.06
CA ARG A 690 18.68 0.50 -1.14
C ARG A 690 17.58 1.57 -1.14
N MET A 691 16.97 1.81 0.01
CA MET A 691 15.92 2.82 0.17
C MET A 691 16.48 4.25 -0.02
N ASN A 692 17.69 4.49 0.45
CA ASN A 692 18.36 5.78 0.31
C ASN A 692 18.72 6.12 -1.14
N ASP A 693 19.23 5.14 -1.90
CA ASP A 693 19.55 5.34 -3.32
C ASP A 693 18.28 5.61 -4.14
N THR A 694 17.17 4.95 -3.81
CA THR A 694 15.87 5.20 -4.46
C THR A 694 15.35 6.61 -4.17
N MET A 695 15.44 7.07 -2.93
CA MET A 695 15.09 8.46 -2.58
C MET A 695 15.97 9.47 -3.29
N ALA A 696 17.28 9.22 -3.38
CA ALA A 696 18.22 10.10 -4.09
C ALA A 696 17.90 10.18 -5.59
N ASP A 697 17.55 9.06 -6.24
CA ASP A 697 17.14 9.03 -7.64
C ASP A 697 15.88 9.87 -7.90
N PHE A 698 14.85 9.72 -7.07
CA PHE A 698 13.63 10.53 -7.18
C PHE A 698 13.90 12.01 -6.87
N ALA A 699 14.68 12.32 -5.84
CA ALA A 699 15.04 13.70 -5.49
C ALA A 699 15.82 14.40 -6.62
N LEU A 700 16.75 13.70 -7.26
CA LEU A 700 17.46 14.25 -8.42
C LEU A 700 16.50 14.61 -9.55
N GLY A 701 15.57 13.73 -9.90
CA GLY A 701 14.58 14.00 -10.94
C GLY A 701 13.54 15.08 -10.57
N LEU A 702 13.20 15.23 -9.28
CA LEU A 702 12.23 16.22 -8.81
C LEU A 702 12.82 17.64 -8.70
N TYR A 703 14.05 17.76 -8.19
CA TYR A 703 14.58 19.04 -7.79
C TYR A 703 15.63 19.61 -8.76
N PHE A 704 16.23 18.75 -9.59
CA PHE A 704 17.32 19.19 -10.47
C PHE A 704 16.98 19.03 -11.94
N GLU A 705 17.64 19.86 -12.75
CA GLU A 705 17.69 19.75 -14.20
C GLU A 705 19.11 20.00 -14.70
N ALA A 706 19.38 19.64 -15.97
CA ALA A 706 20.69 19.90 -16.56
C ALA A 706 20.98 21.40 -16.57
N ASP A 707 22.13 21.78 -16.03
CA ASP A 707 22.71 23.04 -16.36
C ASP A 707 23.42 22.92 -17.74
N THR A 708 22.72 23.36 -18.77
CA THR A 708 23.17 23.28 -20.14
C THR A 708 24.24 24.36 -20.47
N GLY A 709 24.75 25.10 -19.47
CA GLY A 709 25.82 26.06 -19.64
C GLY A 709 27.16 25.45 -20.06
N ASN A 710 27.41 24.17 -19.72
CA ASN A 710 28.53 23.38 -20.19
C ASN A 710 28.05 21.96 -20.58
N LEU A 711 27.82 21.75 -21.86
CA LEU A 711 27.24 20.49 -22.35
C LEU A 711 28.14 19.26 -22.18
N LEU A 712 29.45 19.46 -22.01
CA LEU A 712 30.46 18.40 -21.94
C LEU A 712 30.86 18.03 -20.53
N ASN A 713 30.59 18.90 -19.59
CA ASN A 713 30.63 18.64 -18.17
C ASN A 713 29.30 19.03 -17.59
N PRO A 714 28.23 18.19 -17.83
CA PRO A 714 26.88 18.53 -17.43
C PRO A 714 26.88 18.70 -15.92
N SER A 715 26.54 19.89 -15.46
CA SER A 715 26.25 20.16 -14.07
C SER A 715 24.75 20.13 -13.85
N LEU A 716 24.34 19.83 -12.64
CA LEU A 716 22.94 19.89 -12.24
C LEU A 716 22.67 21.27 -11.61
N LYS A 717 21.62 21.95 -12.06
CA LYS A 717 21.08 23.12 -11.37
C LYS A 717 19.71 22.78 -10.77
N LEU A 718 19.33 23.51 -9.74
CA LEU A 718 17.94 23.44 -9.25
C LEU A 718 17.00 23.91 -10.37
N ARG A 719 15.86 23.28 -10.50
CA ARG A 719 14.81 23.69 -11.44
C ARG A 719 14.41 25.14 -11.19
N ASP A 720 14.17 25.89 -12.27
CA ASP A 720 13.92 27.35 -12.20
C ASP A 720 12.65 27.70 -11.40
N GLU A 721 11.66 26.80 -11.32
CA GLU A 721 10.43 26.98 -10.54
C GLU A 721 10.62 26.83 -9.02
N LEU A 722 11.79 26.38 -8.55
CA LEU A 722 12.02 26.13 -7.13
C LEU A 722 12.54 27.38 -6.41
N THR A 723 12.02 27.62 -5.20
CA THR A 723 12.43 28.70 -4.30
C THR A 723 13.18 28.11 -3.09
N LEU A 724 14.41 28.60 -2.84
CA LEU A 724 15.20 28.17 -1.67
C LEU A 724 14.65 28.83 -0.39
N LEU A 725 14.48 27.99 0.66
CA LEU A 725 14.18 28.44 2.01
C LEU A 725 15.52 28.66 2.76
N GLY A 726 15.79 29.90 3.25
CA GLY A 726 16.98 30.23 4.02
C GLY A 726 17.80 31.38 3.42
N PRO A 727 18.92 31.80 4.09
CA PRO A 727 19.75 32.90 3.62
C PRO A 727 20.44 32.55 2.30
N ALA A 728 20.18 33.36 1.26
CA ALA A 728 20.60 33.10 -0.12
C ALA A 728 22.10 33.35 -0.42
N ASP A 729 22.88 33.86 0.53
CA ASP A 729 24.25 34.31 0.31
C ASP A 729 25.29 33.21 0.67
N GLY A 730 25.97 32.70 -0.35
CA GLY A 730 27.17 31.88 -0.21
C GLY A 730 27.06 30.41 -0.64
N GLN A 731 25.88 29.83 -0.74
CA GLN A 731 25.73 28.39 -1.02
C GLN A 731 25.58 28.01 -2.50
N ARG A 732 25.26 28.93 -3.38
CA ARG A 732 25.05 28.65 -4.82
C ARG A 732 26.25 28.07 -5.54
N GLY A 733 27.49 28.43 -5.13
CA GLY A 733 28.74 27.99 -5.79
C GLY A 733 29.22 26.62 -5.31
N LEU A 734 29.03 26.27 -4.03
CA LEU A 734 29.44 24.97 -3.47
C LEU A 734 28.63 23.78 -4.01
N TRP A 735 27.46 24.04 -4.61
CA TRP A 735 26.53 23.01 -5.05
C TRP A 735 26.81 22.47 -6.46
N SER A 736 27.56 23.21 -7.33
CA SER A 736 27.73 22.81 -8.72
C SER A 736 28.65 21.59 -8.89
N ASP A 737 29.81 21.54 -8.23
CA ASP A 737 30.83 20.49 -8.43
C ASP A 737 30.52 19.22 -7.60
N LEU A 738 29.96 19.39 -6.39
CA LEU A 738 29.58 18.28 -5.50
C LEU A 738 28.44 17.45 -6.10
N LYS A 739 27.54 18.07 -6.85
CA LYS A 739 26.34 17.45 -7.40
C LYS A 739 26.63 16.43 -8.49
N LEU A 740 27.53 16.74 -9.42
CA LEU A 740 27.84 15.80 -10.50
C LEU A 740 28.52 14.53 -9.95
N ALA A 741 29.44 14.71 -8.97
CA ALA A 741 30.10 13.58 -8.33
C ALA A 741 29.09 12.68 -7.59
N ILE A 742 28.13 13.27 -6.86
CA ILE A 742 27.05 12.54 -6.17
C ILE A 742 26.14 11.86 -7.20
N ALA A 743 25.73 12.58 -8.26
CA ALA A 743 24.87 12.03 -9.31
C ALA A 743 25.53 10.84 -10.02
N ASN A 744 26.80 10.94 -10.39
CA ASN A 744 27.59 9.83 -10.95
C ASN A 744 27.66 8.66 -9.96
N GLN A 745 27.91 8.91 -8.67
CA GLN A 745 28.02 7.87 -7.65
C GLN A 745 26.67 7.14 -7.41
N VAL A 746 25.56 7.86 -7.35
CA VAL A 746 24.20 7.26 -7.22
C VAL A 746 23.89 6.43 -8.46
N ALA A 747 24.16 6.97 -9.67
CA ALA A 747 23.95 6.23 -10.91
C ALA A 747 24.79 4.94 -10.97
N HIS A 748 26.07 4.98 -10.60
CA HIS A 748 26.92 3.78 -10.51
C HIS A 748 26.34 2.72 -9.57
N ARG A 749 25.87 3.10 -8.37
CA ARG A 749 25.27 2.16 -7.40
C ARG A 749 24.00 1.52 -7.95
N ILE A 750 23.12 2.31 -8.54
CA ILE A 750 21.88 1.82 -9.14
C ILE A 750 22.20 0.81 -10.25
N ARG A 751 23.12 1.13 -11.16
CA ARG A 751 23.52 0.26 -12.28
C ARG A 751 24.24 -0.99 -11.83
N ASN A 752 25.14 -0.90 -10.88
CA ASN A 752 25.84 -2.08 -10.35
C ASN A 752 24.90 -3.01 -9.59
N ARG A 753 23.93 -2.47 -8.87
CA ARG A 753 22.85 -3.26 -8.28
C ARG A 753 22.01 -3.96 -9.34
N GLN A 754 21.64 -3.28 -10.42
CA GLN A 754 20.94 -3.90 -11.55
C GLN A 754 21.77 -5.02 -12.19
N TYR A 755 23.09 -4.83 -12.31
CA TYR A 755 24.01 -5.89 -12.75
C TYR A 755 23.93 -7.11 -11.82
N GLU A 756 24.05 -6.92 -10.50
CA GLU A 756 23.94 -8.02 -9.51
C GLU A 756 22.59 -8.73 -9.59
N GLN A 757 21.49 -7.99 -9.70
CA GLN A 757 20.15 -8.56 -9.89
C GLN A 757 20.06 -9.38 -11.19
N ASN A 758 20.62 -8.87 -12.29
CA ASN A 758 20.64 -9.60 -13.55
C ASN A 758 21.44 -10.90 -13.46
N LEU A 759 22.52 -10.96 -12.68
CA LEU A 759 23.26 -12.22 -12.45
C LEU A 759 22.43 -13.28 -11.72
N ILE A 760 21.60 -12.87 -10.79
CA ILE A 760 20.72 -13.77 -10.01
C ILE A 760 19.54 -14.21 -10.86
N ARG A 761 18.83 -13.27 -11.46
CA ARG A 761 17.57 -13.51 -12.17
C ARG A 761 17.77 -14.14 -13.56
N TYR A 762 18.87 -13.78 -14.22
CA TYR A 762 19.15 -14.19 -15.60
C TYR A 762 20.62 -14.68 -15.73
N PRO A 763 20.99 -15.79 -15.08
CA PRO A 763 22.39 -16.25 -15.01
C PRO A 763 23.00 -16.58 -16.38
N GLY A 764 22.18 -16.81 -17.41
CA GLY A 764 22.62 -17.06 -18.79
C GLY A 764 22.86 -15.81 -19.64
N ARG A 765 22.61 -14.59 -19.13
CA ARG A 765 22.89 -13.36 -19.88
C ARG A 765 24.40 -13.10 -20.00
N LEU A 766 24.79 -12.60 -21.17
CA LEU A 766 26.20 -12.19 -21.40
C LEU A 766 26.61 -11.11 -20.40
N ARG A 767 27.75 -11.32 -19.74
CA ARG A 767 28.38 -10.35 -18.84
C ARG A 767 29.24 -9.38 -19.62
N MET A 768 29.17 -8.11 -19.29
CA MET A 768 29.91 -7.03 -19.94
C MET A 768 30.45 -6.06 -18.89
N VAL A 769 31.56 -5.40 -19.23
CA VAL A 769 32.06 -4.24 -18.50
C VAL A 769 31.95 -3.03 -19.44
N ALA A 770 31.49 -1.90 -18.92
CA ALA A 770 31.42 -0.64 -19.67
C ALA A 770 32.21 0.45 -18.97
N GLU A 771 33.15 1.07 -19.70
CA GLU A 771 33.92 2.26 -19.33
C GLU A 771 33.66 3.35 -20.35
N GLY A 772 33.42 4.58 -19.90
CA GLY A 772 33.11 5.62 -20.87
C GLY A 772 32.76 6.98 -20.31
N ASP A 773 32.38 7.84 -21.22
CA ASP A 773 31.96 9.22 -20.99
C ASP A 773 30.45 9.38 -20.91
N SER A 774 29.94 10.59 -21.17
CA SER A 774 28.50 10.93 -21.09
C SER A 774 27.57 10.13 -22.05
N TRP A 775 28.12 9.43 -23.05
CA TRP A 775 27.30 8.54 -23.90
C TRP A 775 26.99 7.21 -23.21
N PHE A 776 27.80 6.79 -22.24
CA PHE A 776 27.57 5.62 -21.40
C PHE A 776 27.05 5.99 -20.01
N GLN A 777 27.27 7.21 -19.55
CA GLN A 777 26.82 7.68 -18.26
C GLN A 777 26.33 9.13 -18.35
N TYR A 778 25.05 9.32 -18.63
CA TYR A 778 24.41 10.64 -18.58
C TYR A 778 23.44 10.68 -17.38
N PRO A 779 23.90 11.12 -16.19
CA PRO A 779 23.17 10.89 -14.96
C PRO A 779 21.81 11.58 -14.96
N PHE A 780 20.73 10.77 -14.80
CA PHE A 780 19.33 11.12 -14.51
C PHE A 780 18.55 11.94 -15.55
N LEU A 781 19.22 12.49 -16.56
CA LEU A 781 18.58 13.44 -17.48
C LEU A 781 18.07 12.80 -18.78
N VAL A 782 18.76 11.77 -19.23
CA VAL A 782 18.44 11.01 -20.45
C VAL A 782 18.84 9.56 -20.22
N ARG A 783 18.09 8.62 -20.77
CA ARG A 783 18.49 7.21 -20.83
C ARG A 783 19.58 7.02 -21.85
N ASP A 784 20.75 6.66 -21.39
CA ASP A 784 21.89 6.45 -22.24
C ASP A 784 22.01 5.01 -22.78
N ILE A 785 23.11 4.70 -23.47
CA ILE A 785 23.32 3.40 -24.09
C ILE A 785 23.29 2.26 -23.07
N ILE A 786 23.88 2.47 -21.88
CA ILE A 786 23.98 1.42 -20.86
C ILE A 786 22.63 1.10 -20.22
N ASP A 787 21.76 2.08 -20.04
CA ASP A 787 20.41 1.84 -19.53
C ASP A 787 19.62 0.88 -20.43
N TYR A 788 19.74 1.05 -21.75
CA TYR A 788 19.07 0.15 -22.69
C TYR A 788 19.72 -1.24 -22.76
N LEU A 789 21.08 -1.30 -22.77
CA LEU A 789 21.80 -2.58 -22.84
C LEU A 789 21.61 -3.42 -21.57
N SER A 790 21.48 -2.80 -20.38
CA SER A 790 21.25 -3.48 -19.11
C SER A 790 19.91 -4.20 -19.03
N GLY A 791 18.93 -3.86 -19.89
CA GLY A 791 17.68 -4.59 -20.06
C GLY A 791 17.85 -5.99 -20.67
N VAL A 792 18.92 -6.20 -21.45
CA VAL A 792 19.17 -7.45 -22.22
C VAL A 792 20.40 -8.20 -21.73
N TYR A 793 21.41 -7.48 -21.26
CA TYR A 793 22.72 -8.02 -20.87
C TYR A 793 22.99 -7.69 -19.39
N SER A 794 23.92 -8.40 -18.76
CA SER A 794 24.44 -8.08 -17.44
C SER A 794 25.64 -7.14 -17.58
N VAL A 795 25.40 -5.82 -17.48
CA VAL A 795 26.42 -4.79 -17.71
C VAL A 795 26.89 -4.19 -16.38
N TYR A 796 28.18 -4.38 -16.06
CA TYR A 796 28.87 -3.70 -14.96
C TYR A 796 29.46 -2.39 -15.50
N CYS A 797 28.94 -1.23 -15.02
CA CYS A 797 29.27 0.08 -15.55
C CYS A 797 30.17 0.85 -14.58
N ILE A 798 31.30 1.35 -15.08
CA ILE A 798 32.23 2.26 -14.38
C ILE A 798 32.42 3.60 -15.11
N ALA A 799 31.62 3.86 -16.16
CA ALA A 799 31.62 5.09 -16.92
C ALA A 799 31.25 6.31 -16.08
N ALA A 800 31.77 7.48 -16.39
CA ALA A 800 31.43 8.73 -15.72
C ALA A 800 31.26 9.89 -16.70
N ALA A 801 30.18 10.68 -16.54
CA ALA A 801 29.99 11.90 -17.34
C ALA A 801 31.17 12.87 -17.14
N GLY A 802 31.65 13.46 -18.24
CA GLY A 802 32.75 14.43 -18.24
C GLY A 802 34.14 13.80 -18.27
N ASP A 803 34.30 12.51 -18.25
CA ASP A 803 35.60 11.85 -18.27
C ASP A 803 36.30 11.98 -19.60
N LYS A 804 37.64 12.09 -19.53
CA LYS A 804 38.56 12.14 -20.67
C LYS A 804 39.31 10.82 -20.82
N LEU A 805 39.64 10.44 -22.04
CA LEU A 805 40.34 9.19 -22.36
C LEU A 805 41.66 9.02 -21.58
N SER A 806 42.38 10.14 -21.32
CA SER A 806 43.59 10.12 -20.50
C SER A 806 43.34 9.70 -19.03
N ASN A 807 42.12 9.84 -18.48
CA ASN A 807 41.80 9.47 -17.11
C ASN A 807 41.74 7.96 -16.97
N TYR A 808 41.28 7.26 -18.01
CA TYR A 808 41.21 5.78 -18.01
C TYR A 808 42.61 5.15 -17.92
N LEU A 809 43.62 5.79 -18.44
CA LEU A 809 45.03 5.34 -18.36
C LEU A 809 45.72 5.72 -17.06
N LYS A 810 45.33 6.87 -16.43
CA LYS A 810 45.87 7.28 -15.11
C LYS A 810 45.44 6.35 -13.98
N LYS A 811 44.21 5.87 -14.06
CA LYS A 811 43.62 4.89 -13.11
C LYS A 811 42.84 3.85 -13.92
N PRO A 812 43.49 2.76 -14.35
CA PRO A 812 42.89 1.79 -15.25
C PRO A 812 41.92 0.84 -14.49
N GLN A 813 40.86 1.42 -13.93
CA GLN A 813 39.82 0.69 -13.18
C GLN A 813 39.13 -0.37 -14.05
N PHE A 814 39.08 -0.18 -15.36
CA PHE A 814 38.51 -1.17 -16.28
C PHE A 814 39.25 -2.52 -16.22
N LEU A 815 40.58 -2.54 -15.95
CA LEU A 815 41.30 -3.81 -15.79
C LEU A 815 40.84 -4.58 -14.53
N GLU A 816 40.62 -3.89 -13.42
CA GLU A 816 40.11 -4.48 -12.19
C GLU A 816 38.69 -4.98 -12.40
N ALA A 817 37.83 -4.17 -13.05
CA ALA A 817 36.45 -4.54 -13.38
C ALA A 817 36.39 -5.76 -14.31
N ILE A 818 37.24 -5.84 -15.34
CA ILE A 818 37.35 -7.01 -16.24
C ILE A 818 37.80 -8.26 -15.45
N ALA A 819 38.76 -8.12 -14.54
CA ALA A 819 39.22 -9.24 -13.70
C ALA A 819 38.10 -9.77 -12.80
N GLN A 820 37.32 -8.86 -12.21
CA GLN A 820 36.20 -9.20 -11.30
C GLN A 820 35.02 -9.84 -12.03
N VAL A 821 34.60 -9.25 -13.14
CA VAL A 821 33.39 -9.59 -13.88
C VAL A 821 33.60 -10.79 -14.81
N GLN A 822 34.81 -10.92 -15.37
CA GLN A 822 35.15 -11.87 -16.44
C GLN A 822 34.16 -11.76 -17.62
N PRO A 823 34.05 -10.59 -18.26
CA PRO A 823 33.03 -10.32 -19.25
C PRO A 823 33.34 -10.94 -20.62
N ALA A 824 32.31 -11.20 -21.41
CA ALA A 824 32.47 -11.55 -22.81
C ALA A 824 32.85 -10.33 -23.68
N PHE A 825 32.40 -9.15 -23.27
CA PHE A 825 32.66 -7.90 -23.97
C PHE A 825 33.07 -6.80 -22.98
N PHE A 826 34.06 -6.00 -23.40
CA PHE A 826 34.38 -4.71 -22.81
C PHE A 826 33.89 -3.61 -23.77
N LEU A 827 32.93 -2.83 -23.31
CA LEU A 827 32.35 -1.70 -24.05
C LEU A 827 33.11 -0.45 -23.70
N LEU A 828 33.57 0.32 -24.72
CA LEU A 828 34.34 1.51 -24.50
C LEU A 828 33.76 2.71 -25.26
N SER A 829 33.45 3.78 -24.49
CA SER A 829 33.15 5.12 -25.03
C SER A 829 34.24 6.11 -24.62
N GLY A 830 34.65 7.02 -25.46
CA GLY A 830 35.61 8.01 -25.06
C GLY A 830 36.14 8.87 -26.20
N GLY A 831 36.75 9.99 -25.84
CA GLY A 831 37.30 10.96 -26.78
C GLY A 831 36.35 12.12 -27.12
N GLY A 832 35.04 12.01 -26.80
CA GLY A 832 34.08 13.10 -27.03
C GLY A 832 34.42 14.36 -26.24
N ASN A 833 34.75 14.22 -24.97
CA ASN A 833 35.19 15.31 -24.10
C ASN A 833 36.56 15.89 -24.50
N ASP A 834 37.42 15.09 -25.12
CA ASP A 834 38.74 15.52 -25.63
C ASP A 834 38.62 16.29 -26.93
N VAL A 835 37.62 15.98 -27.78
CA VAL A 835 37.43 16.65 -29.10
C VAL A 835 36.50 17.86 -28.98
N PHE A 836 35.36 17.70 -28.34
CA PHE A 836 34.28 18.72 -28.26
C PHE A 836 34.29 19.49 -26.95
N GLY A 837 35.19 19.18 -25.99
CA GLY A 837 35.38 19.88 -24.75
C GLY A 837 36.16 21.20 -24.89
N ASP A 838 36.81 21.62 -23.79
CA ASP A 838 37.63 22.84 -23.76
C ASP A 838 38.63 22.94 -24.91
N PRO A 839 39.24 21.82 -25.39
CA PRO A 839 40.15 21.90 -26.54
C PRO A 839 39.49 22.32 -27.83
N PHE A 840 38.14 22.14 -28.00
CA PHE A 840 37.47 22.49 -29.24
C PHE A 840 37.68 23.94 -29.68
N VAL A 841 37.73 24.89 -28.75
CA VAL A 841 37.97 26.30 -29.02
C VAL A 841 39.37 26.54 -29.66
N GLN A 842 40.37 25.71 -29.24
CA GLN A 842 41.72 25.78 -29.76
C GLN A 842 41.86 25.18 -31.18
N PHE A 843 40.84 24.35 -31.58
CA PHE A 843 40.81 23.85 -32.96
C PHE A 843 40.44 24.94 -33.97
N LEU A 844 39.80 26.02 -33.50
CA LEU A 844 39.23 27.04 -34.36
C LEU A 844 40.23 28.23 -34.53
N ARG A 845 40.53 28.62 -35.76
CA ARG A 845 41.32 29.81 -36.07
C ARG A 845 40.51 31.07 -35.76
N ASP A 846 41.23 32.14 -35.36
CA ASP A 846 40.61 33.45 -35.15
C ASP A 846 40.27 34.14 -36.48
N VAL A 847 41.07 33.86 -37.52
CA VAL A 847 40.87 34.31 -38.90
C VAL A 847 40.98 33.12 -39.83
N ALA A 848 40.06 33.01 -40.76
CA ALA A 848 40.08 31.92 -41.76
C ALA A 848 41.33 31.99 -42.63
N ASP A 849 41.92 30.85 -42.92
CA ASP A 849 43.03 30.71 -43.85
C ASP A 849 42.51 30.45 -45.26
N ASP A 850 42.31 31.46 -46.03
CA ASP A 850 41.77 31.40 -47.39
C ASP A 850 42.68 30.64 -48.39
N THR A 851 43.84 30.23 -47.98
CA THR A 851 44.69 29.35 -48.81
C THR A 851 44.29 27.87 -48.69
N GLN A 852 43.50 27.52 -47.68
CA GLN A 852 43.02 26.19 -47.43
C GLN A 852 41.59 26.04 -47.97
N PRO A 853 41.20 24.82 -48.41
CA PRO A 853 39.79 24.54 -48.75
C PRO A 853 38.91 24.48 -47.51
N ALA A 854 37.63 24.84 -47.64
CA ALA A 854 36.64 24.59 -46.58
C ALA A 854 36.47 23.07 -46.36
N PRO A 855 36.36 22.59 -45.09
CA PRO A 855 36.29 23.35 -43.82
C PRO A 855 37.65 23.59 -43.17
N ARG A 856 38.78 23.10 -43.73
CA ARG A 856 40.15 23.18 -43.15
C ARG A 856 40.61 24.62 -42.92
N ARG A 857 40.13 25.56 -43.68
CA ARG A 857 40.46 26.98 -43.52
C ARG A 857 40.12 27.54 -42.12
N TYR A 858 39.20 26.94 -41.41
CA TYR A 858 38.80 27.35 -40.05
C TYR A 858 39.54 26.60 -38.94
N LEU A 859 40.30 25.54 -39.26
CA LEU A 859 40.90 24.63 -38.27
C LEU A 859 42.41 24.87 -38.09
N THR A 860 42.86 24.77 -36.85
CA THR A 860 44.28 24.77 -36.47
C THR A 860 44.88 23.36 -36.53
N ASP A 861 46.22 23.24 -36.48
CA ASP A 861 46.90 21.95 -36.42
C ASP A 861 46.73 21.26 -35.03
N VAL A 862 46.24 22.00 -34.03
CA VAL A 862 45.92 21.47 -32.69
C VAL A 862 44.88 20.33 -32.79
N MET A 863 43.93 20.42 -33.72
CA MET A 863 42.96 19.35 -33.95
C MET A 863 43.65 18.03 -34.33
N GLU A 864 44.53 18.06 -35.32
CA GLU A 864 45.24 16.86 -35.79
C GLU A 864 46.14 16.28 -34.69
N THR A 865 46.86 17.12 -33.94
CA THR A 865 47.70 16.72 -32.80
C THR A 865 46.84 16.05 -31.70
N THR A 866 45.67 16.59 -31.38
CA THR A 866 44.77 16.04 -30.39
C THR A 866 44.22 14.66 -30.83
N LEU A 867 43.84 14.54 -32.10
CA LEU A 867 43.32 13.27 -32.63
C LEU A 867 44.42 12.18 -32.67
N ASP A 868 45.70 12.55 -32.93
CA ASP A 868 46.84 11.62 -32.89
C ASP A 868 47.16 11.19 -31.46
N GLN A 869 47.03 12.09 -30.49
CA GLN A 869 47.14 11.75 -29.06
C GLN A 869 46.03 10.77 -28.63
N LEU A 870 44.80 11.01 -29.04
CA LEU A 870 43.68 10.10 -28.76
C LEU A 870 43.90 8.73 -29.39
N ALA A 871 44.37 8.68 -30.63
CA ALA A 871 44.75 7.42 -31.28
C ALA A 871 45.81 6.65 -30.48
N THR A 872 46.77 7.36 -29.87
CA THR A 872 47.77 6.75 -28.99
C THR A 872 47.16 6.20 -27.70
N HIS A 873 46.23 6.96 -27.08
CA HIS A 873 45.56 6.50 -25.86
C HIS A 873 44.67 5.27 -26.13
N PHE A 874 43.90 5.26 -27.22
CA PHE A 874 43.09 4.07 -27.60
C PHE A 874 43.97 2.86 -27.84
N ARG A 875 45.12 3.04 -28.56
CA ARG A 875 46.06 1.94 -28.79
C ARG A 875 46.60 1.37 -27.49
N GLU A 876 46.92 2.20 -26.51
CA GLU A 876 47.38 1.76 -25.20
C GLU A 876 46.30 1.00 -24.41
N ILE A 877 45.03 1.49 -24.38
CA ILE A 877 43.90 0.80 -23.75
C ILE A 877 43.70 -0.58 -24.38
N PHE A 878 43.67 -0.66 -25.73
CA PHE A 878 43.48 -1.94 -26.43
C PHE A 878 44.62 -2.92 -26.15
N ARG A 879 45.87 -2.44 -26.10
CA ARG A 879 47.05 -3.25 -25.77
C ARG A 879 46.99 -3.79 -24.32
N LEU A 880 46.56 -2.96 -23.36
CA LEU A 880 46.40 -3.38 -21.97
C LEU A 880 45.35 -4.50 -21.82
N VAL A 881 44.25 -4.41 -22.55
CA VAL A 881 43.25 -5.46 -22.57
C VAL A 881 43.77 -6.73 -23.25
N GLU A 882 44.46 -6.61 -24.41
CA GLU A 882 45.04 -7.74 -25.13
C GLU A 882 46.05 -8.52 -24.27
N LEU A 883 46.88 -7.79 -23.53
CA LEU A 883 47.94 -8.40 -22.68
C LEU A 883 47.35 -9.06 -21.42
N GLY A 884 46.37 -8.43 -20.81
CA GLY A 884 45.76 -8.94 -19.55
C GLY A 884 44.64 -9.94 -19.76
N TYR A 885 43.87 -9.78 -20.84
CA TYR A 885 42.60 -10.48 -21.04
C TYR A 885 42.34 -10.76 -22.53
N PRO A 886 43.16 -11.63 -23.18
CA PRO A 886 43.12 -11.85 -24.64
C PRO A 886 41.78 -12.40 -25.17
N ASP A 887 40.99 -13.02 -24.33
CA ASP A 887 39.68 -13.60 -24.69
C ASP A 887 38.54 -12.56 -24.63
N VAL A 888 38.76 -11.37 -24.05
CA VAL A 888 37.75 -10.32 -23.91
C VAL A 888 37.69 -9.52 -25.22
N ARG A 889 36.55 -9.41 -25.80
CA ARG A 889 36.31 -8.58 -26.99
C ARG A 889 36.01 -7.14 -26.57
N VAL A 890 36.73 -6.22 -27.25
CA VAL A 890 36.48 -4.80 -27.08
C VAL A 890 35.52 -4.30 -28.17
N LEU A 891 34.42 -3.68 -27.76
CA LEU A 891 33.51 -3.00 -28.66
C LEU A 891 33.63 -1.50 -28.38
N VAL A 892 34.26 -0.78 -29.29
CA VAL A 892 34.47 0.66 -29.21
C VAL A 892 33.62 1.36 -30.29
N HIS A 893 33.05 2.50 -29.97
CA HIS A 893 32.25 3.26 -30.93
C HIS A 893 32.83 4.63 -31.22
N GLY A 894 32.55 5.13 -32.41
CA GLY A 894 32.66 6.52 -32.71
C GLY A 894 31.37 7.29 -32.48
N TYR A 895 31.41 8.60 -32.60
CA TYR A 895 30.23 9.45 -32.39
C TYR A 895 29.46 9.68 -33.69
N ASP A 896 28.15 9.95 -33.53
CA ASP A 896 27.30 10.42 -34.63
C ASP A 896 27.54 11.93 -34.87
N TYR A 897 26.96 12.44 -35.96
CA TYR A 897 27.11 13.84 -36.36
C TYR A 897 26.36 14.77 -35.40
N VAL A 898 27.09 15.40 -34.47
CA VAL A 898 26.58 16.38 -33.53
C VAL A 898 26.11 17.65 -34.27
N ILE A 899 25.21 18.42 -33.66
CA ILE A 899 24.45 19.48 -34.34
C ILE A 899 24.68 20.85 -33.71
N PRO A 900 25.53 21.73 -34.28
CA PRO A 900 25.78 23.06 -33.73
C PRO A 900 24.53 23.94 -33.77
N ILE A 901 23.98 24.33 -32.60
CA ILE A 901 22.76 25.12 -32.45
C ILE A 901 23.07 26.64 -32.66
N ASP A 902 22.19 27.29 -33.41
CA ASP A 902 22.20 28.74 -33.57
C ASP A 902 21.33 29.42 -32.54
N THR A 903 21.88 29.88 -31.41
CA THR A 903 21.16 30.57 -30.34
C THR A 903 20.55 31.90 -30.75
N THR A 904 20.99 32.51 -31.86
CA THR A 904 20.37 33.74 -32.39
C THR A 904 18.98 33.44 -32.95
N LYS A 905 18.75 32.21 -33.42
CA LYS A 905 17.48 31.75 -33.95
C LYS A 905 16.68 30.96 -32.93
N GLN A 906 17.35 30.41 -31.91
CA GLN A 906 16.75 29.60 -30.83
C GLN A 906 17.21 30.10 -29.44
N PRO A 907 16.77 31.27 -29.01
CA PRO A 907 17.31 31.93 -27.81
C PRO A 907 17.03 31.21 -26.48
N LYS A 908 16.12 30.24 -26.47
CA LYS A 908 15.82 29.40 -25.29
C LYS A 908 16.71 28.18 -25.16
N LYS A 909 17.56 27.88 -26.17
CA LYS A 909 18.45 26.71 -26.14
C LYS A 909 19.86 27.15 -25.83
N THR A 910 20.60 26.36 -25.06
CA THR A 910 22.02 26.53 -24.80
C THR A 910 22.82 25.93 -25.94
N SER A 911 23.87 26.60 -26.33
CA SER A 911 24.77 26.14 -27.37
C SER A 911 26.23 26.26 -26.89
N TRP A 912 26.99 25.19 -27.05
CA TRP A 912 28.42 25.15 -26.84
C TRP A 912 29.17 25.27 -28.19
N LEU A 913 28.93 24.31 -29.08
CA LEU A 913 29.58 24.25 -30.38
C LEU A 913 29.19 25.44 -31.26
N GLY A 914 27.88 25.67 -31.40
CA GLY A 914 27.38 26.75 -32.23
C GLY A 914 27.85 28.12 -31.75
N LYS A 915 27.86 28.38 -30.44
CA LYS A 915 28.35 29.63 -29.84
C LYS A 915 29.79 29.92 -30.23
N HIS A 916 30.70 28.95 -30.09
CA HIS A 916 32.13 29.12 -30.42
C HIS A 916 32.34 29.31 -31.92
N LEU A 917 31.64 28.57 -32.76
CA LEU A 917 31.72 28.70 -34.20
C LEU A 917 31.23 30.06 -34.69
N ILE A 918 30.14 30.57 -34.11
CA ILE A 918 29.64 31.94 -34.40
C ILE A 918 30.62 33.01 -33.95
N ALA A 919 31.19 32.84 -32.73
CA ALA A 919 32.18 33.77 -32.20
C ALA A 919 33.48 33.86 -33.08
N LYS A 920 33.81 32.79 -33.80
CA LYS A 920 34.92 32.74 -34.80
C LYS A 920 34.47 33.16 -36.21
N GLY A 921 33.30 33.79 -36.35
CA GLY A 921 32.82 34.35 -37.61
C GLY A 921 32.16 33.36 -38.58
N ILE A 922 31.94 32.10 -38.17
CA ILE A 922 31.27 31.12 -39.01
C ILE A 922 29.74 31.24 -38.81
N SER A 923 29.15 32.20 -39.52
CA SER A 923 27.74 32.57 -39.35
C SER A 923 26.75 31.65 -40.09
N ASN A 924 27.21 30.95 -41.14
CA ASN A 924 26.37 30.07 -41.95
C ASN A 924 26.21 28.70 -41.27
N GLN A 925 24.97 28.25 -41.07
CA GLN A 925 24.66 26.96 -40.43
C GLN A 925 25.23 25.76 -41.19
N ASN A 926 25.15 25.75 -42.51
CA ASN A 926 25.69 24.67 -43.34
C ASN A 926 27.23 24.59 -43.26
N GLU A 927 27.94 25.72 -43.13
CA GLU A 927 29.39 25.73 -42.93
C GLU A 927 29.73 25.19 -41.54
N ARG A 928 29.00 25.59 -40.51
CA ARG A 928 29.16 25.03 -39.15
C ARG A 928 28.97 23.52 -39.14
N GLU A 929 27.89 23.02 -39.74
CA GLU A 929 27.64 21.59 -39.83
C GLU A 929 28.70 20.85 -40.65
N THR A 930 29.15 21.44 -41.76
CA THR A 930 30.21 20.85 -42.59
C THR A 930 31.53 20.76 -41.82
N LEU A 931 31.86 21.76 -41.01
CA LEU A 931 33.08 21.75 -40.18
C LEU A 931 32.97 20.67 -39.11
N ILE A 932 31.85 20.60 -38.40
CA ILE A 932 31.63 19.59 -37.37
C ILE A 932 31.66 18.19 -37.97
N ARG A 933 31.02 17.96 -39.12
CA ARG A 933 31.11 16.68 -39.83
C ARG A 933 32.55 16.29 -40.15
N TYR A 934 33.36 17.23 -40.61
CA TYR A 934 34.74 16.95 -40.87
C TYR A 934 35.53 16.53 -39.62
N VAL A 935 35.30 17.18 -38.48
CA VAL A 935 35.93 16.82 -37.21
C VAL A 935 35.49 15.44 -36.73
N VAL A 936 34.18 15.16 -36.80
CA VAL A 936 33.59 13.83 -36.47
C VAL A 936 34.17 12.75 -37.38
N ASP A 937 34.24 12.99 -38.68
CA ASP A 937 34.79 12.04 -39.64
C ASP A 937 36.30 11.78 -39.39
N ALA A 938 37.08 12.83 -39.13
CA ALA A 938 38.51 12.70 -38.84
C ALA A 938 38.75 11.88 -37.54
N PHE A 939 37.95 12.07 -36.49
CA PHE A 939 37.99 11.26 -35.26
C PHE A 939 37.63 9.80 -35.54
N ASN A 940 36.47 9.57 -36.18
CA ASN A 940 35.97 8.22 -36.46
C ASN A 940 36.93 7.41 -37.34
N GLU A 941 37.51 8.00 -38.36
CA GLU A 941 38.46 7.30 -39.24
C GLU A 941 39.77 6.95 -38.49
N ARG A 942 40.29 7.82 -37.59
CA ARG A 942 41.45 7.47 -36.75
C ARG A 942 41.14 6.33 -35.78
N LEU A 943 40.00 6.39 -35.09
CA LEU A 943 39.58 5.33 -34.18
C LEU A 943 39.39 4.01 -34.94
N ARG A 944 38.78 4.02 -36.10
CA ARG A 944 38.63 2.84 -36.97
C ARG A 944 40.01 2.27 -37.35
N ALA A 945 40.93 3.12 -37.73
CA ALA A 945 42.29 2.69 -38.10
C ALA A 945 43.00 2.01 -36.92
N VAL A 946 42.96 2.60 -35.73
CA VAL A 946 43.56 2.02 -34.52
C VAL A 946 42.86 0.72 -34.11
N ALA A 947 41.52 0.66 -34.14
CA ALA A 947 40.77 -0.57 -33.84
C ALA A 947 41.17 -1.72 -34.81
N GLY A 948 41.43 -1.41 -36.08
CA GLY A 948 41.87 -2.36 -37.10
C GLY A 948 43.27 -2.95 -36.87
N GLU A 949 44.11 -2.36 -35.98
CA GLU A 949 45.41 -2.89 -35.59
C GLU A 949 45.28 -4.12 -34.64
N PHE A 950 44.10 -4.34 -34.04
CA PHE A 950 43.85 -5.35 -33.01
C PHE A 950 42.74 -6.32 -33.38
N SER A 951 42.99 -7.61 -33.32
CA SER A 951 42.01 -8.63 -33.73
C SER A 951 40.80 -8.79 -32.77
N HIS A 952 41.00 -8.43 -31.47
CA HIS A 952 39.99 -8.52 -30.43
C HIS A 952 39.12 -7.22 -30.33
N VAL A 953 39.46 -6.18 -31.12
CA VAL A 953 38.72 -4.90 -31.09
C VAL A 953 37.84 -4.75 -32.31
N THR A 954 36.59 -4.34 -32.04
CA THR A 954 35.61 -4.02 -33.09
C THR A 954 35.19 -2.57 -32.97
N TYR A 955 35.40 -1.80 -34.07
CA TYR A 955 34.89 -0.43 -34.19
C TYR A 955 33.44 -0.45 -34.67
N LEU A 956 32.55 0.24 -33.92
CA LEU A 956 31.14 0.45 -34.26
C LEU A 956 30.93 1.86 -34.83
N ASP A 957 30.61 1.95 -36.13
CA ASP A 957 30.31 3.23 -36.79
C ASP A 957 28.85 3.66 -36.47
N LEU A 958 28.70 4.77 -35.73
CA LEU A 958 27.41 5.32 -35.35
C LEU A 958 26.96 6.48 -36.24
N ARG A 959 27.74 6.92 -37.19
CA ARG A 959 27.41 8.05 -38.06
C ARG A 959 26.13 7.83 -38.83
N GLY A 960 25.19 8.78 -38.72
CA GLY A 960 23.85 8.70 -39.34
C GLY A 960 22.87 7.73 -38.64
N THR A 961 23.15 7.25 -37.46
CA THR A 961 22.26 6.38 -36.67
C THR A 961 21.13 7.16 -36.02
N VAL A 962 21.44 8.34 -35.47
CA VAL A 962 20.41 9.19 -34.83
C VAL A 962 19.70 10.02 -35.88
N ARG A 963 18.41 9.88 -35.98
CA ARG A 963 17.60 10.60 -36.97
C ARG A 963 17.72 12.11 -36.82
N ARG A 964 17.73 12.81 -37.97
CA ARG A 964 17.59 14.27 -38.05
C ARG A 964 16.23 14.60 -38.61
N THR A 965 15.44 15.36 -37.85
CA THR A 965 14.12 15.86 -38.23
C THR A 965 14.17 17.40 -38.25
N GLU A 966 13.08 18.05 -38.67
CA GLU A 966 12.97 19.52 -38.61
C GLU A 966 13.04 20.04 -37.16
N ARG A 967 12.63 19.23 -36.22
CA ARG A 967 12.67 19.51 -34.78
C ARG A 967 13.81 18.71 -34.15
N LEU A 968 14.84 19.41 -33.68
CA LEU A 968 16.01 18.78 -33.05
C LEU A 968 15.62 17.86 -31.89
N GLU A 969 14.69 18.33 -31.03
CA GLU A 969 14.20 17.64 -29.84
C GLU A 969 13.54 16.29 -30.07
N ASP A 970 13.19 15.96 -31.30
CA ASP A 970 12.58 14.65 -31.60
C ASP A 970 13.54 13.48 -31.33
N TYR A 971 14.88 13.69 -31.52
CA TYR A 971 15.91 12.66 -31.34
C TYR A 971 17.16 13.13 -30.60
N TRP A 972 17.31 14.44 -30.35
CA TRP A 972 18.47 15.03 -29.71
C TRP A 972 18.06 15.80 -28.45
N PHE A 973 18.76 15.56 -27.32
CA PHE A 973 18.59 16.30 -26.10
C PHE A 973 19.26 17.69 -26.18
N ASP A 974 20.52 17.70 -26.63
CA ASP A 974 21.32 18.91 -26.87
C ASP A 974 22.13 18.80 -28.17
N GLU A 975 23.16 19.64 -28.36
CA GLU A 975 24.04 19.63 -29.57
C GLU A 975 24.82 18.32 -29.75
N ILE A 976 25.06 17.57 -28.62
CA ILE A 976 26.08 16.49 -28.56
C ILE A 976 25.41 15.18 -28.16
N HIS A 977 24.38 15.23 -27.30
CA HIS A 977 23.72 14.06 -26.72
C HIS A 977 22.39 13.77 -27.41
N PRO A 978 22.15 12.57 -27.87
CA PRO A 978 20.85 12.09 -28.24
C PRO A 978 19.88 12.13 -27.03
N ASN A 979 18.57 12.23 -27.30
CA ASN A 979 17.55 11.98 -26.30
C ASN A 979 17.24 10.47 -26.19
N ASP A 980 16.28 10.07 -25.38
CA ASP A 980 15.88 8.68 -25.20
C ASP A 980 15.66 7.92 -26.50
N LYS A 981 14.96 8.53 -27.49
CA LYS A 981 14.73 7.92 -28.82
C LYS A 981 16.00 7.78 -29.64
N GLY A 982 16.88 8.77 -29.55
CA GLY A 982 18.17 8.75 -30.21
C GLY A 982 19.10 7.68 -29.60
N PHE A 983 19.22 7.63 -28.29
CA PHE A 983 20.02 6.60 -27.61
C PHE A 983 19.47 5.18 -27.78
N LEU A 984 18.13 5.01 -27.85
CA LEU A 984 17.54 3.73 -28.21
C LEU A 984 18.02 3.25 -29.60
N SER A 985 18.07 4.15 -30.58
CA SER A 985 18.55 3.81 -31.94
C SER A 985 20.04 3.41 -31.91
N VAL A 986 20.85 4.09 -31.13
CA VAL A 986 22.28 3.77 -30.95
C VAL A 986 22.45 2.42 -30.24
N SER A 987 21.70 2.19 -29.16
CA SER A 987 21.72 0.93 -28.38
C SER A 987 21.33 -0.29 -29.20
N ALA A 988 20.38 -0.12 -30.15
CA ALA A 988 20.04 -1.17 -31.09
C ALA A 988 21.22 -1.58 -31.97
N ARG A 989 22.06 -0.62 -32.42
CA ARG A 989 23.29 -0.91 -33.18
C ARG A 989 24.29 -1.73 -32.37
N PHE A 990 24.46 -1.40 -31.07
CA PHE A 990 25.29 -2.19 -30.15
C PHE A 990 24.76 -3.63 -30.03
N SER A 991 23.45 -3.79 -29.76
CA SER A 991 22.83 -5.11 -29.60
C SER A 991 22.96 -5.96 -30.86
N ASP A 992 22.79 -5.38 -32.06
CA ASP A 992 22.93 -6.08 -33.33
C ASP A 992 24.36 -6.58 -33.53
N GLU A 993 25.38 -5.75 -33.22
CA GLU A 993 26.78 -6.12 -33.35
C GLU A 993 27.18 -7.20 -32.35
N ILE A 994 26.73 -7.09 -31.07
CA ILE A 994 26.96 -8.10 -30.04
C ILE A 994 26.36 -9.45 -30.45
N ARG A 995 25.12 -9.46 -30.93
CA ARG A 995 24.45 -10.68 -31.41
C ARG A 995 25.16 -11.27 -32.63
N ARG A 996 25.65 -10.45 -33.55
CA ARG A 996 26.41 -10.90 -34.71
C ARG A 996 27.68 -11.63 -34.31
N GLN A 997 28.45 -11.07 -33.37
CA GLN A 997 29.70 -11.67 -32.89
C GLN A 997 29.47 -12.93 -32.05
N THR A 998 28.38 -12.99 -31.27
CA THR A 998 28.04 -14.19 -30.48
C THR A 998 27.67 -15.38 -31.37
N LYS A 999 26.84 -15.17 -32.42
CA LYS A 999 26.47 -16.20 -33.38
C LYS A 999 27.63 -16.74 -34.23
N VAL A 1000 28.63 -15.91 -34.51
CA VAL A 1000 29.83 -16.34 -35.23
C VAL A 1000 30.63 -17.33 -34.38
N ASN A 1001 30.71 -17.11 -33.06
CA ASN A 1001 31.41 -18.01 -32.17
C ASN A 1001 30.75 -19.37 -32.00
N GLU A 1002 29.42 -19.41 -31.88
CA GLU A 1002 28.68 -20.67 -31.80
C GLU A 1002 28.97 -21.54 -33.03
N ARG A 1003 29.01 -20.95 -34.23
CA ARG A 1003 29.35 -21.65 -35.49
C ARG A 1003 30.82 -22.05 -35.62
N MET A 1004 31.73 -21.43 -34.88
CA MET A 1004 33.17 -21.80 -34.89
C MET A 1004 33.54 -22.80 -33.80
N SER A 1005 32.65 -23.00 -32.81
CA SER A 1005 32.77 -23.99 -31.74
C SER A 1005 32.02 -25.28 -32.03
N GLU A 1006 31.14 -25.32 -33.01
CA GLU A 1006 30.59 -26.51 -33.69
C GLU A 1006 31.54 -26.99 -34.79
#